data_f77df3b4ddf2ecf28732b74db5a9042d
#
_entry.id   f77df3b4ddf2ecf28732b74db5a9042d
#
_cell.length_a   1.000
_cell.length_b   1.000
_cell.length_c   1.000
_cell.angle_alpha   90.00
_cell.angle_beta   90.00
_cell.angle_gamma   90.00
#
_symmetry.space_group_name_H-M   'P 1'
#
loop_
_entity.id
_entity.type
_entity.pdbx_description
1 polymer ?
#
loop_
_entity_poly.entity_id
_entity_poly.type
_entity_poly.pdbx_seq_one_letter_code
_entity_poly.pdbx_strand_id
1 'polypeptide(L)'
;MLDGVVAGSGPGRVLVCAPAGAGKTVLLVDWIARVGDGADRAVAWLTLDTLDDDPHLLEHRLGAALRLLTSPDVETSRGGSVLESVQLVSESGRDAVLVLDDVHVLTGTASLGLLETLFDAMPANLTVVLASRFTPGLPWVRYAADGSLTLIGWEDLALDRAATAAIFAEHRCAVSASEIDAVLDLTGGWAAPVRVAATRLAPVSDVASAIADLMRYPQPLSEHVVGELVAALPEDLLRFVEATSVVDRFSPELAACLDDGNVDLALAERERFCVPIQRIRSGDDVLYAWHPLVRAHMRSRLRATDPHRLARLHEAAGGWYAVAGQPIAAIEHLLEAGDALAIVDFVYSHGIGAVCDGHGDAILERLGPRHGDKQGVRLLRALDALEKNYPDAARAYFGTALAADAVALRPELADAFAAALAVEIAVISGQPMPIGTDAARDLQPGTGSIDLDCYVTTQRAAVCMFTGDLIGSERLLRQALAFAELGAHPRLVLRCLARLSIVAGIRGDLVTMTIRAEHALRYAVDHGQLDRIDAFQCAAAVCMDKHVRSEQLPDNSPVHALASGPGRHQRPDGTTAPISGGHAEVAFALLEARRNPIPTVDDADAVGRAMAGLLTRGAQAGLSNTFLTPAVAVLLDAGRVALATEVVDTAHRVFGENLDVRVAWAMIGIAQGDAASAHRHLDSVLDASEFLHPALGVRAWMLSAVVAHRENRSGDAARAVRRALELAEPNGIVSPFVDCAGDAAELLASIPPGADHTRAFLDHVQAKLVESHEGRNPGLTRSEKIILAELRTGKPLRVIAQQLHLSLNTVRTHTRNVYRKLDASSRAEALEAAARRRLL
;
A
#
# COMPACT_ATOMS: atom_id res chain seq x y z
N MET A 1 26.17 27.49 -27.97
CA MET A 1 24.95 28.06 -28.57
C MET A 1 25.25 29.35 -29.32
N LEU A 2 25.66 30.43 -28.64
CA LEU A 2 25.94 31.74 -29.27
C LEU A 2 26.98 31.68 -30.37
N ASP A 3 28.05 30.93 -30.22
CA ASP A 3 29.10 30.77 -31.24
C ASP A 3 28.58 30.10 -32.54
N GLY A 4 27.61 29.20 -32.41
CA GLY A 4 27.00 28.53 -33.55
C GLY A 4 26.10 29.45 -34.40
N VAL A 5 25.45 30.44 -33.77
CA VAL A 5 24.58 31.40 -34.47
C VAL A 5 25.42 32.36 -35.34
N VAL A 6 26.57 32.77 -34.82
CA VAL A 6 27.47 33.67 -35.49
C VAL A 6 28.29 33.00 -36.60
N ALA A 7 28.42 31.70 -36.58
CA ALA A 7 29.05 30.90 -37.64
C ALA A 7 28.10 30.55 -38.79
N GLY A 8 26.81 30.86 -38.67
CA GLY A 8 25.79 30.60 -39.69
C GLY A 8 25.87 31.54 -40.88
N SER A 9 25.41 31.11 -42.06
CA SER A 9 25.44 31.86 -43.33
C SER A 9 24.19 32.74 -43.56
N GLY A 10 23.43 33.06 -42.54
CA GLY A 10 22.19 33.84 -42.58
C GLY A 10 22.03 34.83 -41.44
N PRO A 11 20.99 35.70 -41.49
CA PRO A 11 20.75 36.66 -40.38
C PRO A 11 20.49 35.92 -39.08
N GLY A 12 21.30 36.22 -38.05
CA GLY A 12 21.19 35.57 -36.72
C GLY A 12 20.30 36.40 -35.78
N ARG A 13 19.21 35.79 -35.28
CA ARG A 13 18.37 36.40 -34.23
C ARG A 13 18.51 35.59 -32.94
N VAL A 14 18.93 36.24 -31.87
CA VAL A 14 19.08 35.61 -30.58
C VAL A 14 18.22 36.33 -29.55
N LEU A 15 17.42 35.59 -28.82
CA LEU A 15 16.72 36.11 -27.65
C LEU A 15 17.23 35.40 -26.40
N VAL A 16 17.88 36.16 -25.51
CA VAL A 16 18.26 35.72 -24.17
C VAL A 16 17.20 36.22 -23.20
N CYS A 17 16.26 35.31 -22.80
CA CYS A 17 15.17 35.69 -21.94
C CYS A 17 15.24 34.94 -20.60
N ALA A 18 15.49 35.70 -19.52
CA ALA A 18 15.58 35.14 -18.17
C ALA A 18 15.35 36.24 -17.10
N PRO A 19 14.93 35.87 -15.89
CA PRO A 19 14.68 36.80 -14.81
C PRO A 19 15.89 37.69 -14.48
N ALA A 20 15.66 38.73 -13.64
CA ALA A 20 16.73 39.56 -13.12
C ALA A 20 17.77 38.71 -12.38
N GLY A 21 19.04 39.04 -12.50
CA GLY A 21 20.10 38.31 -11.82
C GLY A 21 20.41 36.90 -12.35
N ALA A 22 19.83 36.48 -13.49
CA ALA A 22 20.15 35.19 -14.11
C ALA A 22 21.52 35.16 -14.81
N GLY A 23 22.15 36.28 -14.97
CA GLY A 23 23.50 36.38 -15.59
C GLY A 23 23.50 36.71 -17.08
N LYS A 24 22.38 37.18 -17.66
CA LYS A 24 22.27 37.55 -19.10
C LYS A 24 23.39 38.46 -19.57
N THR A 25 23.53 39.63 -18.95
CA THR A 25 24.54 40.66 -19.30
C THR A 25 25.95 40.09 -19.13
N VAL A 26 26.20 39.28 -18.06
CA VAL A 26 27.52 38.67 -17.84
C VAL A 26 27.86 37.65 -18.94
N LEU A 27 26.92 36.84 -19.34
CA LEU A 27 27.07 35.90 -20.44
C LEU A 27 27.43 36.66 -21.75
N LEU A 28 26.71 37.75 -22.07
CA LEU A 28 26.91 38.52 -23.29
C LEU A 28 28.25 39.24 -23.28
N VAL A 29 28.65 39.82 -22.16
CA VAL A 29 29.97 40.47 -22.04
C VAL A 29 31.11 39.49 -22.24
N ASP A 30 31.05 38.32 -21.57
CA ASP A 30 32.05 37.24 -21.71
C ASP A 30 32.08 36.67 -23.13
N TRP A 31 30.91 36.52 -23.77
CA TRP A 31 30.80 36.05 -25.14
C TRP A 31 31.42 37.06 -26.13
N ILE A 32 31.12 38.37 -26.00
CA ILE A 32 31.67 39.43 -26.86
C ILE A 32 33.17 39.52 -26.72
N ALA A 33 33.71 39.43 -25.49
CA ALA A 33 35.14 39.42 -25.24
C ALA A 33 35.85 38.30 -26.04
N ARG A 34 35.27 37.11 -26.07
CA ARG A 34 35.78 35.96 -26.82
C ARG A 34 35.66 36.12 -28.34
N VAL A 35 34.52 36.68 -28.81
CA VAL A 35 34.25 36.89 -30.25
C VAL A 35 35.06 38.04 -30.80
N GLY A 36 35.38 39.07 -30.00
CA GLY A 36 36.16 40.24 -30.40
C GLY A 36 37.67 40.02 -30.53
N ASP A 37 38.24 39.06 -29.80
CA ASP A 37 39.69 38.78 -29.78
C ASP A 37 40.20 38.05 -31.03
N GLY A 38 39.36 37.59 -31.96
CA GLY A 38 39.81 36.72 -33.07
C GLY A 38 39.29 37.01 -34.48
N ALA A 39 38.38 37.95 -34.69
CA ALA A 39 37.72 38.13 -35.96
C ALA A 39 37.60 39.63 -36.34
N ASP A 40 37.68 39.92 -37.65
CA ASP A 40 37.36 41.25 -38.21
C ASP A 40 35.84 41.50 -38.18
N ARG A 41 35.26 41.46 -36.96
CA ARG A 41 33.83 41.55 -36.67
C ARG A 41 33.53 42.82 -35.90
N ALA A 42 32.52 43.54 -36.34
CA ALA A 42 32.07 44.75 -35.70
C ALA A 42 31.03 44.46 -34.64
N VAL A 43 31.15 44.98 -33.44
CA VAL A 43 30.20 44.80 -32.34
C VAL A 43 29.72 46.15 -31.81
N ALA A 44 28.40 46.30 -31.72
CA ALA A 44 27.79 47.46 -31.06
C ALA A 44 26.89 46.98 -29.92
N TRP A 45 26.94 47.70 -28.81
CA TRP A 45 26.11 47.40 -27.60
C TRP A 45 25.25 48.60 -27.27
N LEU A 46 23.97 48.36 -27.11
CA LEU A 46 23.00 49.35 -26.69
C LEU A 46 22.20 48.83 -25.49
N THR A 47 22.39 49.44 -24.35
CA THR A 47 21.52 49.20 -23.17
C THR A 47 20.35 50.16 -23.26
N LEU A 48 19.15 49.65 -23.20
CA LEU A 48 17.90 50.40 -23.27
C LEU A 48 17.43 50.81 -21.89
N ASP A 49 16.79 51.96 -21.81
CA ASP A 49 16.13 52.47 -20.62
C ASP A 49 14.68 52.87 -20.91
N THR A 50 13.94 53.31 -19.90
CA THR A 50 12.53 53.66 -20.03
C THR A 50 12.24 54.80 -20.99
N LEU A 51 13.24 55.66 -21.30
CA LEU A 51 13.10 56.75 -22.26
C LEU A 51 13.12 56.22 -23.71
N ASP A 52 13.73 55.06 -23.93
CA ASP A 52 13.79 54.40 -25.26
C ASP A 52 12.45 53.82 -25.71
N ASP A 53 11.43 53.81 -24.85
CA ASP A 53 10.07 53.46 -25.25
C ASP A 53 9.42 54.60 -26.09
N ASP A 54 10.09 55.73 -26.23
CA ASP A 54 9.78 56.71 -27.28
C ASP A 54 10.35 56.23 -28.63
N PRO A 55 9.49 56.03 -29.64
CA PRO A 55 9.93 55.47 -30.95
C PRO A 55 10.94 56.33 -31.69
N HIS A 56 10.89 57.65 -31.51
CA HIS A 56 11.84 58.56 -32.20
C HIS A 56 13.23 58.49 -31.56
N LEU A 57 13.29 58.40 -30.23
CA LEU A 57 14.53 58.25 -29.50
C LEU A 57 15.16 56.89 -29.80
N LEU A 58 14.35 55.83 -29.76
CA LEU A 58 14.79 54.46 -30.06
C LEU A 58 15.33 54.37 -31.49
N GLU A 59 14.61 54.92 -32.49
CA GLU A 59 15.06 54.94 -33.88
C GLU A 59 16.42 55.63 -34.03
N HIS A 60 16.60 56.78 -33.37
CA HIS A 60 17.86 57.52 -33.39
C HIS A 60 19.01 56.70 -32.77
N ARG A 61 18.79 56.07 -31.61
CA ARG A 61 19.81 55.26 -30.89
C ARG A 61 20.15 53.98 -31.65
N LEU A 62 19.15 53.28 -32.20
CA LEU A 62 19.35 52.10 -33.04
C LEU A 62 20.12 52.44 -34.31
N GLY A 63 19.72 53.50 -34.96
CA GLY A 63 20.44 54.00 -36.17
C GLY A 63 21.89 54.34 -35.85
N ALA A 64 22.16 55.00 -34.76
CA ALA A 64 23.54 55.33 -34.32
C ALA A 64 24.33 54.05 -34.00
N ALA A 65 23.77 53.07 -33.27
CA ALA A 65 24.42 51.79 -32.97
C ALA A 65 24.73 50.95 -34.21
N LEU A 66 23.81 50.92 -35.20
CA LEU A 66 24.03 50.25 -36.49
C LEU A 66 25.13 50.89 -37.31
N ARG A 67 25.23 52.22 -37.33
CA ARG A 67 26.31 52.92 -38.03
C ARG A 67 27.70 52.67 -37.42
N LEU A 68 27.80 52.52 -36.11
CA LEU A 68 29.07 52.12 -35.46
C LEU A 68 29.61 50.80 -35.98
N LEU A 69 28.72 49.93 -36.52
CA LEU A 69 29.10 48.61 -37.04
C LEU A 69 29.78 48.76 -38.47
N THR A 70 29.61 49.87 -39.13
CA THR A 70 30.15 50.05 -40.51
C THR A 70 31.51 50.69 -40.51
N SER A 71 31.74 51.75 -39.73
CA SER A 71 33.05 52.42 -39.57
C SER A 71 33.11 53.23 -38.29
N PRO A 72 34.23 53.19 -37.51
CA PRO A 72 34.37 53.94 -36.24
C PRO A 72 34.47 55.44 -36.44
N ASP A 73 34.75 55.95 -37.70
CA ASP A 73 35.02 57.35 -38.00
C ASP A 73 33.82 58.12 -38.60
N VAL A 74 32.61 57.51 -38.65
CA VAL A 74 31.44 58.22 -39.20
C VAL A 74 30.87 59.16 -38.13
N GLU A 75 30.96 60.46 -38.43
CA GLU A 75 30.35 61.53 -37.63
C GLU A 75 28.86 61.22 -37.34
N THR A 76 28.46 61.11 -36.08
CA THR A 76 27.14 60.74 -35.59
C THR A 76 26.05 61.81 -35.79
N SER A 77 26.31 62.82 -36.67
CA SER A 77 25.52 64.03 -36.70
C SER A 77 24.37 64.11 -37.73
N ARG A 78 23.97 62.98 -38.41
CA ARG A 78 22.77 62.99 -39.25
C ARG A 78 21.86 61.80 -38.86
N GLY A 79 20.69 62.12 -38.34
CA GLY A 79 19.62 61.15 -38.10
C GLY A 79 19.18 60.48 -39.38
N GLY A 80 19.48 59.15 -39.52
CA GLY A 80 18.96 58.33 -40.60
C GLY A 80 18.03 57.28 -40.01
N SER A 81 17.09 56.76 -40.81
CA SER A 81 16.18 55.72 -40.39
C SER A 81 16.91 54.44 -40.09
N VAL A 82 16.27 53.55 -39.31
CA VAL A 82 16.79 52.20 -39.02
C VAL A 82 17.07 51.45 -40.32
N LEU A 83 16.18 51.55 -41.30
CA LEU A 83 16.33 50.88 -42.62
C LEU A 83 17.57 51.37 -43.41
N GLU A 84 17.84 52.70 -43.42
CA GLU A 84 19.04 53.22 -44.03
C GLU A 84 20.31 52.73 -43.35
N SER A 85 20.28 52.62 -41.99
CA SER A 85 21.44 52.18 -41.24
C SER A 85 21.67 50.63 -41.40
N VAL A 86 20.62 49.84 -41.55
CA VAL A 86 20.69 48.39 -41.88
C VAL A 86 21.29 48.19 -43.29
N GLN A 87 20.91 49.04 -44.27
CA GLN A 87 21.48 49.00 -45.64
C GLN A 87 22.99 49.26 -45.62
N LEU A 88 23.46 50.23 -44.86
CA LEU A 88 24.89 50.51 -44.69
C LEU A 88 25.65 49.31 -44.07
N VAL A 89 25.07 48.60 -43.12
CA VAL A 89 25.63 47.33 -42.56
C VAL A 89 25.74 46.28 -43.68
N SER A 90 24.70 46.13 -44.50
CA SER A 90 24.72 45.22 -45.65
C SER A 90 25.82 45.50 -46.59
N GLU A 91 25.95 46.77 -46.96
CA GLU A 91 26.96 47.27 -47.96
C GLU A 91 28.41 47.18 -47.46
N SER A 92 28.62 47.23 -46.11
CA SER A 92 29.93 47.05 -45.50
C SER A 92 30.55 45.69 -45.76
N GLY A 93 29.75 44.66 -45.96
CA GLY A 93 30.18 43.27 -46.16
C GLY A 93 30.89 42.64 -44.93
N ARG A 94 30.99 43.34 -43.79
CA ARG A 94 31.61 42.86 -42.58
C ARG A 94 30.60 42.19 -41.74
N ASP A 95 30.99 41.10 -41.03
CA ASP A 95 30.15 40.50 -40.05
C ASP A 95 29.94 41.46 -38.87
N ALA A 96 28.69 41.61 -38.48
CA ALA A 96 28.30 42.59 -37.47
C ALA A 96 27.39 41.96 -36.41
N VAL A 97 27.58 42.38 -35.17
CA VAL A 97 26.74 41.94 -34.00
C VAL A 97 26.19 43.19 -33.33
N LEU A 98 24.87 43.28 -33.24
CA LEU A 98 24.19 44.27 -32.40
C LEU A 98 23.62 43.62 -31.19
N VAL A 99 24.03 44.06 -30.00
CA VAL A 99 23.46 43.64 -28.72
C VAL A 99 22.54 44.72 -28.21
N LEU A 100 21.31 44.35 -27.91
CA LEU A 100 20.31 45.18 -27.25
C LEU A 100 20.05 44.60 -25.87
N ASP A 101 20.51 45.26 -24.84
CA ASP A 101 20.31 44.82 -23.45
C ASP A 101 19.12 45.56 -22.81
N ASP A 102 18.44 44.92 -21.91
CA ASP A 102 17.25 45.39 -21.19
C ASP A 102 16.05 45.75 -22.11
N VAL A 103 15.85 44.97 -23.18
CA VAL A 103 14.74 45.16 -24.14
C VAL A 103 13.36 45.14 -23.47
N HIS A 104 13.23 44.60 -22.29
CA HIS A 104 11.98 44.52 -21.53
C HIS A 104 11.38 45.90 -21.18
N VAL A 105 12.14 46.95 -21.27
CA VAL A 105 11.67 48.35 -21.04
C VAL A 105 10.77 48.84 -22.18
N LEU A 106 10.87 48.22 -23.35
CA LEU A 106 10.04 48.58 -24.53
C LEU A 106 8.68 47.90 -24.39
N THR A 107 7.65 48.66 -24.12
CA THR A 107 6.26 48.22 -23.97
C THR A 107 5.33 48.81 -25.05
N GLY A 108 5.72 49.92 -25.64
CA GLY A 108 4.97 50.59 -26.68
C GLY A 108 4.92 49.83 -28.00
N THR A 109 3.74 49.76 -28.60
CA THR A 109 3.53 49.04 -29.89
C THR A 109 4.38 49.67 -31.02
N ALA A 110 4.63 50.97 -30.98
CA ALA A 110 5.44 51.67 -31.99
C ALA A 110 6.95 51.33 -31.84
N SER A 111 7.47 51.30 -30.61
CA SER A 111 8.84 50.92 -30.31
C SER A 111 9.12 49.46 -30.64
N LEU A 112 8.20 48.55 -30.33
CA LEU A 112 8.28 47.14 -30.73
C LEU A 112 8.18 46.97 -32.24
N GLY A 113 7.37 47.78 -32.94
CA GLY A 113 7.27 47.81 -34.38
C GLY A 113 8.56 48.23 -35.08
N LEU A 114 9.40 49.10 -34.44
CA LEU A 114 10.73 49.43 -34.92
C LEU A 114 11.69 48.24 -34.83
N LEU A 115 11.63 47.46 -33.76
CA LEU A 115 12.41 46.22 -33.66
C LEU A 115 11.95 45.15 -34.66
N GLU A 116 10.64 45.04 -34.93
CA GLU A 116 10.12 44.18 -35.98
C GLU A 116 10.62 44.58 -37.32
N THR A 117 10.62 45.91 -37.64
CA THR A 117 11.18 46.49 -38.88
C THR A 117 12.67 46.16 -38.99
N LEU A 118 13.45 46.31 -37.92
CA LEU A 118 14.86 45.91 -37.87
C LEU A 118 15.02 44.44 -38.23
N PHE A 119 14.26 43.57 -37.59
CA PHE A 119 14.36 42.13 -37.79
C PHE A 119 13.95 41.65 -39.19
N ASP A 120 12.96 42.28 -39.79
CA ASP A 120 12.52 41.98 -41.15
C ASP A 120 13.51 42.48 -42.23
N ALA A 121 14.26 43.53 -41.92
CA ALA A 121 15.26 44.12 -42.83
C ALA A 121 16.69 43.58 -42.62
N MET A 122 16.94 42.70 -41.65
CA MET A 122 18.29 42.21 -41.32
C MET A 122 18.99 41.57 -42.51
N PRO A 123 20.22 42.04 -42.89
CA PRO A 123 21.05 41.37 -43.86
C PRO A 123 21.73 40.11 -43.28
N ALA A 124 22.23 39.26 -44.17
CA ALA A 124 22.86 37.99 -43.79
C ALA A 124 24.12 38.15 -42.91
N ASN A 125 24.78 39.27 -42.96
CA ASN A 125 25.99 39.59 -42.19
C ASN A 125 25.69 40.28 -40.85
N LEU A 126 24.41 40.44 -40.46
CA LEU A 126 24.02 41.03 -39.15
C LEU A 126 23.45 39.99 -38.25
N THR A 127 23.98 39.90 -37.02
CA THR A 127 23.39 39.16 -35.89
C THR A 127 22.87 40.17 -34.88
N VAL A 128 21.57 40.00 -34.47
CA VAL A 128 20.98 40.81 -33.39
C VAL A 128 20.71 39.91 -32.18
N VAL A 129 21.25 40.33 -31.05
CA VAL A 129 21.08 39.64 -29.76
C VAL A 129 20.27 40.54 -28.84
N LEU A 130 19.09 40.06 -28.45
CA LEU A 130 18.26 40.71 -27.45
C LEU A 130 18.46 40.08 -26.10
N ALA A 131 18.71 40.86 -25.05
CA ALA A 131 18.62 40.42 -23.69
C ALA A 131 17.39 41.06 -23.01
N SER A 132 16.53 40.25 -22.43
CA SER A 132 15.26 40.69 -21.85
C SER A 132 14.94 39.96 -20.58
N ARG A 133 14.20 40.63 -19.69
CA ARG A 133 13.60 39.97 -18.49
C ARG A 133 12.33 39.22 -18.84
N PHE A 134 11.64 39.65 -19.87
CA PHE A 134 10.38 39.12 -20.37
C PHE A 134 10.49 38.91 -21.90
N THR A 135 9.66 38.06 -22.43
CA THR A 135 9.57 37.88 -23.88
C THR A 135 8.92 39.12 -24.50
N PRO A 136 9.63 39.92 -25.30
CA PRO A 136 9.07 41.08 -25.95
C PRO A 136 7.93 40.70 -26.88
N GLY A 137 6.98 41.63 -27.12
CA GLY A 137 5.79 41.41 -27.96
C GLY A 137 6.09 41.40 -29.44
N LEU A 138 7.02 40.55 -29.90
CA LEU A 138 7.42 40.37 -31.30
C LEU A 138 6.88 39.03 -31.82
N PRO A 139 6.77 38.84 -33.15
CA PRO A 139 6.21 37.63 -33.75
C PRO A 139 7.22 36.47 -33.78
N TRP A 140 7.63 35.99 -32.58
CA TRP A 140 8.67 34.99 -32.39
C TRP A 140 8.42 33.69 -33.12
N VAL A 141 7.13 33.26 -33.24
CA VAL A 141 6.75 32.06 -33.97
C VAL A 141 7.18 32.12 -35.42
N ARG A 142 7.13 33.29 -36.06
CA ARG A 142 7.56 33.49 -37.44
C ARG A 142 9.07 33.28 -37.59
N TYR A 143 9.86 33.85 -36.68
CA TYR A 143 11.33 33.74 -36.71
C TYR A 143 11.83 32.37 -36.27
N ALA A 144 11.08 31.67 -35.45
CA ALA A 144 11.36 30.28 -35.08
C ALA A 144 11.04 29.30 -36.23
N ALA A 145 9.99 29.58 -37.01
CA ALA A 145 9.57 28.74 -38.11
C ALA A 145 10.57 28.77 -39.29
N ASP A 146 11.25 29.92 -39.55
CA ASP A 146 12.28 30.05 -40.60
C ASP A 146 13.67 29.57 -40.14
N GLY A 147 13.80 29.13 -38.89
CA GLY A 147 15.06 28.62 -38.31
C GLY A 147 16.09 29.69 -37.97
N SER A 148 15.76 30.99 -38.10
CA SER A 148 16.68 32.11 -37.85
C SER A 148 16.74 32.56 -36.39
N LEU A 149 15.93 31.99 -35.50
CA LEU A 149 15.82 32.33 -34.07
C LEU A 149 16.50 31.31 -33.16
N THR A 150 17.40 31.78 -32.33
CA THR A 150 17.95 31.03 -31.20
C THR A 150 17.39 31.61 -29.90
N LEU A 151 16.73 30.75 -29.11
CA LEU A 151 16.24 31.11 -27.79
C LEU A 151 17.17 30.57 -26.72
N ILE A 152 17.54 31.40 -25.77
CA ILE A 152 18.33 31.06 -24.58
C ILE A 152 17.47 31.43 -23.39
N GLY A 153 16.97 30.41 -22.69
CA GLY A 153 16.12 30.55 -21.50
C GLY A 153 16.92 30.65 -20.22
N TRP A 154 16.21 30.76 -19.11
CA TRP A 154 16.81 30.76 -17.76
C TRP A 154 17.47 29.41 -17.43
N GLU A 155 16.96 28.30 -17.94
CA GLU A 155 17.51 26.96 -17.74
C GLU A 155 18.90 26.80 -18.36
N ASP A 156 19.12 27.46 -19.53
CA ASP A 156 20.41 27.48 -20.20
C ASP A 156 21.45 28.34 -19.47
N LEU A 157 20.98 29.29 -18.64
CA LEU A 157 21.82 30.20 -17.84
C LEU A 157 22.05 29.68 -16.42
N ALA A 158 21.35 28.62 -16.02
CA ALA A 158 21.49 28.07 -14.67
C ALA A 158 22.92 27.56 -14.44
N LEU A 159 23.49 27.97 -13.32
CA LEU A 159 24.83 27.53 -12.91
C LEU A 159 24.79 26.03 -12.56
N ASP A 160 25.73 25.31 -13.10
CA ASP A 160 25.99 23.95 -12.73
C ASP A 160 26.81 23.85 -11.40
N ARG A 161 27.08 22.62 -10.95
CA ARG A 161 27.87 22.37 -9.74
C ARG A 161 29.27 22.99 -9.82
N ALA A 162 29.94 22.96 -11.00
CA ALA A 162 31.30 23.45 -11.18
C ALA A 162 31.31 24.97 -11.11
N ALA A 163 30.41 25.64 -11.81
CA ALA A 163 30.26 27.09 -11.79
C ALA A 163 29.87 27.62 -10.41
N THR A 164 28.96 26.91 -9.72
CA THR A 164 28.59 27.23 -8.32
C THR A 164 29.79 27.13 -7.41
N ALA A 165 30.56 26.04 -7.47
CA ALA A 165 31.78 25.86 -6.69
C ALA A 165 32.83 26.97 -6.95
N ALA A 166 32.96 27.40 -8.22
CA ALA A 166 33.85 28.49 -8.58
C ALA A 166 33.46 29.83 -7.91
N ILE A 167 32.15 30.14 -7.86
CA ILE A 167 31.65 31.33 -7.16
C ILE A 167 31.95 31.26 -5.66
N PHE A 168 31.73 30.13 -5.03
CA PHE A 168 32.06 29.94 -3.60
C PHE A 168 33.57 30.10 -3.36
N ALA A 169 34.39 29.55 -4.23
CA ALA A 169 35.85 29.73 -4.16
C ALA A 169 36.29 31.20 -4.32
N GLU A 170 35.71 31.96 -5.27
CA GLU A 170 35.90 33.39 -5.44
C GLU A 170 35.65 34.17 -4.16
N HIS A 171 34.57 33.80 -3.43
CA HIS A 171 34.20 34.40 -2.14
C HIS A 171 34.98 33.83 -0.95
N ARG A 172 35.98 32.94 -1.22
CA ARG A 172 36.76 32.27 -0.19
C ARG A 172 35.93 31.47 0.83
N CYS A 173 34.79 30.95 0.41
CA CYS A 173 33.92 30.12 1.22
C CYS A 173 34.22 28.65 0.92
N ALA A 174 34.73 27.91 1.89
CA ALA A 174 35.00 26.49 1.76
C ALA A 174 33.70 25.71 1.95
N VAL A 175 33.25 25.01 0.92
CA VAL A 175 32.02 24.21 0.89
C VAL A 175 32.29 22.80 0.37
N SER A 176 31.66 21.81 0.95
CA SER A 176 31.69 20.43 0.46
C SER A 176 30.78 20.26 -0.77
N ALA A 177 30.94 19.13 -1.48
CA ALA A 177 30.09 18.81 -2.62
C ALA A 177 28.61 18.68 -2.25
N SER A 178 28.29 18.15 -1.08
CA SER A 178 26.89 18.03 -0.59
C SER A 178 26.29 19.38 -0.20
N GLU A 179 27.09 20.32 0.28
CA GLU A 179 26.65 21.67 0.58
C GLU A 179 26.38 22.48 -0.69
N ILE A 180 27.20 22.27 -1.75
CA ILE A 180 26.94 22.83 -3.08
C ILE A 180 25.61 22.29 -3.64
N ASP A 181 25.37 20.99 -3.54
CA ASP A 181 24.10 20.38 -3.97
C ASP A 181 22.92 21.00 -3.24
N ALA A 182 22.99 21.18 -1.92
CA ALA A 182 21.93 21.80 -1.15
C ALA A 182 21.66 23.26 -1.58
N VAL A 183 22.71 24.01 -1.91
CA VAL A 183 22.56 25.37 -2.45
C VAL A 183 21.93 25.34 -3.83
N LEU A 184 22.31 24.41 -4.69
CA LEU A 184 21.71 24.24 -6.01
C LEU A 184 20.24 23.83 -5.93
N ASP A 185 19.89 22.92 -5.03
CA ASP A 185 18.49 22.52 -4.78
C ASP A 185 17.61 23.70 -4.38
N LEU A 186 18.17 24.63 -3.61
CA LEU A 186 17.47 25.84 -3.19
C LEU A 186 17.41 26.91 -4.28
N THR A 187 18.52 27.14 -4.97
CA THR A 187 18.67 28.25 -5.91
C THR A 187 18.39 27.88 -7.37
N GLY A 188 18.24 26.59 -7.68
CA GLY A 188 18.10 26.08 -9.06
C GLY A 188 19.23 26.53 -10.00
N GLY A 189 20.38 26.90 -9.45
CA GLY A 189 21.49 27.48 -10.22
C GLY A 189 21.30 28.94 -10.64
N TRP A 190 20.35 29.68 -10.06
CA TRP A 190 20.11 31.07 -10.31
C TRP A 190 21.29 31.90 -9.78
N ALA A 191 22.02 32.60 -10.71
CA ALA A 191 23.33 33.17 -10.41
C ALA A 191 23.34 34.19 -9.25
N ALA A 192 22.37 35.12 -9.21
CA ALA A 192 22.33 36.11 -8.15
C ALA A 192 22.07 35.53 -6.76
N PRO A 193 21.07 34.63 -6.53
CA PRO A 193 20.92 33.92 -5.28
C PRO A 193 22.14 33.10 -4.87
N VAL A 194 22.79 32.39 -5.80
CA VAL A 194 24.04 31.65 -5.53
C VAL A 194 25.14 32.60 -5.02
N ARG A 195 25.33 33.78 -5.66
CA ARG A 195 26.29 34.77 -5.23
C ARG A 195 25.95 35.38 -3.85
N VAL A 196 24.67 35.64 -3.60
CA VAL A 196 24.23 36.13 -2.28
C VAL A 196 24.48 35.06 -1.21
N ALA A 197 24.21 33.80 -1.51
CA ALA A 197 24.51 32.68 -0.61
C ALA A 197 26.02 32.60 -0.30
N ALA A 198 26.87 32.62 -1.34
CA ALA A 198 28.32 32.61 -1.16
C ALA A 198 28.83 33.79 -0.31
N THR A 199 28.30 35.01 -0.55
CA THR A 199 28.65 36.20 0.23
C THR A 199 28.24 36.07 1.70
N ARG A 200 27.05 35.51 1.97
CA ARG A 200 26.52 35.35 3.35
C ARG A 200 27.22 34.24 4.10
N LEU A 201 27.60 33.18 3.43
CA LEU A 201 28.21 32.00 4.04
C LEU A 201 29.74 32.19 4.26
N ALA A 202 30.38 33.06 3.48
CA ALA A 202 31.83 33.31 3.59
C ALA A 202 32.31 33.67 4.99
N PRO A 203 31.62 34.53 5.82
CA PRO A 203 32.04 34.83 7.16
C PRO A 203 31.64 33.80 8.22
N VAL A 204 30.93 32.72 7.86
CA VAL A 204 30.37 31.79 8.84
C VAL A 204 31.30 30.61 9.05
N SER A 205 31.54 30.25 10.32
CA SER A 205 32.39 29.13 10.68
C SER A 205 31.74 27.75 10.53
N ASP A 206 30.40 27.66 10.74
CA ASP A 206 29.59 26.44 10.57
C ASP A 206 28.68 26.63 9.35
N VAL A 207 29.26 26.33 8.18
CA VAL A 207 28.59 26.51 6.88
C VAL A 207 27.43 25.55 6.75
N ALA A 208 27.54 24.32 7.26
CA ALA A 208 26.47 23.30 7.15
C ALA A 208 25.20 23.74 7.89
N SER A 209 25.35 24.24 9.13
CA SER A 209 24.21 24.75 9.90
C SER A 209 23.62 26.00 9.23
N ALA A 210 24.43 26.90 8.71
CA ALA A 210 23.96 28.10 8.03
C ALA A 210 23.21 27.78 6.71
N ILE A 211 23.63 26.77 5.96
CA ILE A 211 22.88 26.26 4.78
C ILE A 211 21.55 25.67 5.20
N ALA A 212 21.50 24.87 6.27
CA ALA A 212 20.24 24.33 6.78
C ALA A 212 19.27 25.44 7.19
N ASP A 213 19.78 26.51 7.79
CA ASP A 213 18.99 27.71 8.10
C ASP A 213 18.50 28.44 6.86
N LEU A 214 19.33 28.59 5.83
CA LEU A 214 18.93 29.17 4.54
C LEU A 214 17.86 28.33 3.84
N MET A 215 17.95 27.00 3.91
CA MET A 215 16.91 26.11 3.38
C MET A 215 15.59 26.27 4.13
N ARG A 216 15.64 26.45 5.44
CA ARG A 216 14.46 26.67 6.29
C ARG A 216 13.86 28.07 6.11
N TYR A 217 14.69 29.08 5.91
CA TYR A 217 14.31 30.48 5.81
C TYR A 217 15.00 31.17 4.60
N PRO A 218 14.51 30.88 3.37
CA PRO A 218 15.16 31.36 2.14
C PRO A 218 14.92 32.84 1.81
N GLN A 219 14.12 33.56 2.60
CA GLN A 219 13.79 34.97 2.40
C GLN A 219 14.98 35.85 2.06
N PRO A 220 16.13 35.74 2.75
CA PRO A 220 17.29 36.59 2.44
C PRO A 220 17.84 36.44 1.03
N LEU A 221 17.57 35.27 0.35
CA LEU A 221 17.96 35.02 -1.03
C LEU A 221 16.88 35.46 -2.03
N SER A 222 15.60 35.40 -1.61
CA SER A 222 14.45 35.62 -2.48
C SER A 222 13.99 37.09 -2.56
N GLU A 223 14.16 37.87 -1.47
CA GLU A 223 13.56 39.20 -1.37
C GLU A 223 14.00 40.16 -2.49
N HIS A 224 15.27 40.19 -2.81
CA HIS A 224 15.77 41.14 -3.80
C HIS A 224 15.49 40.68 -5.25
N VAL A 225 15.79 39.43 -5.55
CA VAL A 225 15.72 38.91 -6.93
C VAL A 225 14.29 38.56 -7.33
N VAL A 226 13.57 37.89 -6.47
CA VAL A 226 12.17 37.50 -6.71
C VAL A 226 11.24 38.71 -6.56
N GLY A 227 11.53 39.64 -5.64
CA GLY A 227 10.75 40.84 -5.45
C GLY A 227 10.66 41.70 -6.71
N GLU A 228 11.76 41.89 -7.47
CA GLU A 228 11.74 42.60 -8.75
C GLU A 228 10.89 41.85 -9.81
N LEU A 229 11.01 40.52 -9.88
CA LEU A 229 10.22 39.72 -10.78
C LEU A 229 8.72 39.86 -10.48
N VAL A 230 8.34 39.75 -9.21
CA VAL A 230 6.95 39.84 -8.74
C VAL A 230 6.33 41.20 -8.99
N ALA A 231 7.09 42.27 -8.79
CA ALA A 231 6.63 43.64 -9.01
C ALA A 231 6.24 43.93 -10.47
N ALA A 232 6.75 43.14 -11.41
CA ALA A 232 6.50 43.28 -12.83
C ALA A 232 5.36 42.37 -13.36
N LEU A 233 4.80 41.46 -12.51
CA LEU A 233 3.74 40.56 -12.95
C LEU A 233 2.39 41.27 -13.03
N PRO A 234 1.56 40.97 -14.03
CA PRO A 234 0.14 41.32 -14.04
C PRO A 234 -0.59 40.78 -12.82
N GLU A 235 -1.60 41.46 -12.35
CA GLU A 235 -2.33 41.12 -11.13
C GLU A 235 -2.92 39.69 -11.16
N ASP A 236 -3.50 39.27 -12.30
CA ASP A 236 -4.06 37.93 -12.46
C ASP A 236 -2.99 36.85 -12.39
N LEU A 237 -1.84 37.06 -13.08
CA LEU A 237 -0.73 36.11 -13.02
C LEU A 237 -0.11 36.05 -11.61
N LEU A 238 0.04 37.21 -10.96
CA LEU A 238 0.52 37.28 -9.59
C LEU A 238 -0.38 36.47 -8.64
N ARG A 239 -1.71 36.67 -8.75
CA ARG A 239 -2.70 35.93 -7.94
C ARG A 239 -2.59 34.42 -8.15
N PHE A 240 -2.43 33.97 -9.40
CA PHE A 240 -2.23 32.57 -9.76
C PHE A 240 -0.94 31.99 -9.17
N VAL A 241 0.21 32.73 -9.32
CA VAL A 241 1.49 32.28 -8.76
C VAL A 241 1.44 32.23 -7.24
N GLU A 242 0.79 33.19 -6.57
CA GLU A 242 0.56 33.16 -5.12
C GLU A 242 -0.24 31.94 -4.69
N ALA A 243 -1.37 31.68 -5.36
CA ALA A 243 -2.28 30.60 -5.00
C ALA A 243 -1.60 29.23 -5.17
N THR A 244 -0.93 29.02 -6.29
CA THR A 244 -0.27 27.72 -6.61
C THR A 244 1.08 27.54 -5.92
N SER A 245 1.64 28.60 -5.30
CA SER A 245 2.88 28.52 -4.51
C SER A 245 2.68 27.89 -3.13
N VAL A 246 1.45 27.66 -2.67
CA VAL A 246 1.19 27.00 -1.37
C VAL A 246 1.51 25.50 -1.42
N VAL A 247 1.53 24.90 -2.60
CA VAL A 247 1.86 23.50 -2.82
C VAL A 247 3.25 23.32 -3.41
N ASP A 248 3.85 22.15 -3.25
CA ASP A 248 5.18 21.86 -3.80
C ASP A 248 5.14 21.61 -5.31
N ARG A 249 4.10 20.93 -5.76
CA ARG A 249 3.80 20.63 -7.15
C ARG A 249 2.30 20.73 -7.36
N PHE A 250 1.89 21.11 -8.54
CA PHE A 250 0.47 21.17 -8.89
C PHE A 250 0.21 20.63 -10.30
N SER A 251 -0.93 19.99 -10.44
CA SER A 251 -1.54 19.69 -11.73
C SER A 251 -2.44 20.85 -12.16
N PRO A 252 -2.89 20.92 -13.43
CA PRO A 252 -3.89 21.90 -13.84
C PRO A 252 -5.18 21.85 -13.01
N GLU A 253 -5.61 20.66 -12.59
CA GLU A 253 -6.81 20.43 -11.78
C GLU A 253 -6.64 21.02 -10.37
N LEU A 254 -5.48 20.78 -9.73
CA LEU A 254 -5.18 21.38 -8.42
C LEU A 254 -5.07 22.90 -8.53
N ALA A 255 -4.42 23.39 -9.59
CA ALA A 255 -4.34 24.84 -9.84
C ALA A 255 -5.71 25.49 -9.99
N ALA A 256 -6.65 24.84 -10.72
CA ALA A 256 -8.02 25.31 -10.88
C ALA A 256 -8.83 25.26 -9.54
N CYS A 257 -8.46 24.38 -8.61
CA CYS A 257 -9.04 24.36 -7.27
C CYS A 257 -8.53 25.53 -6.41
N LEU A 258 -7.31 25.97 -6.62
CA LEU A 258 -6.65 27.01 -5.82
C LEU A 258 -6.90 28.43 -6.36
N ASP A 259 -7.14 28.58 -7.65
CA ASP A 259 -7.39 29.86 -8.30
C ASP A 259 -8.49 29.74 -9.36
N ASP A 260 -9.50 30.60 -9.29
CA ASP A 260 -10.65 30.61 -10.19
C ASP A 260 -10.31 31.08 -11.62
N GLY A 261 -9.06 31.48 -11.87
CA GLY A 261 -8.57 31.99 -13.16
C GLY A 261 -8.43 30.88 -14.21
N ASN A 262 -8.15 31.31 -15.45
CA ASN A 262 -7.83 30.38 -16.53
C ASN A 262 -6.38 29.87 -16.39
N VAL A 263 -6.21 28.63 -15.99
CA VAL A 263 -4.90 27.98 -15.73
C VAL A 263 -4.03 27.98 -17.00
N ASP A 264 -4.58 27.66 -18.18
CA ASP A 264 -3.81 27.60 -19.42
C ASP A 264 -3.30 28.99 -19.81
N LEU A 265 -4.13 30.03 -19.65
CA LEU A 265 -3.74 31.40 -19.90
C LEU A 265 -2.66 31.86 -18.93
N ALA A 266 -2.78 31.55 -17.65
CA ALA A 266 -1.79 31.87 -16.64
C ALA A 266 -0.45 31.16 -16.91
N LEU A 267 -0.49 29.89 -17.33
CA LEU A 267 0.71 29.14 -17.73
C LEU A 267 1.35 29.70 -19.03
N ALA A 268 0.57 30.19 -19.98
CA ALA A 268 1.08 30.85 -21.18
C ALA A 268 1.68 32.23 -20.85
N GLU A 269 1.01 33.04 -20.02
CA GLU A 269 1.53 34.34 -19.58
C GLU A 269 2.83 34.21 -18.77
N ARG A 270 2.93 33.18 -17.91
CA ARG A 270 4.18 32.95 -17.15
C ARG A 270 5.39 32.75 -18.08
N GLU A 271 5.20 32.17 -19.29
CA GLU A 271 6.29 32.05 -20.29
C GLU A 271 6.74 33.43 -20.78
N ARG A 272 5.77 34.32 -21.03
CA ARG A 272 6.04 35.69 -21.43
C ARG A 272 6.84 36.45 -20.38
N PHE A 273 6.51 36.26 -19.10
CA PHE A 273 7.18 36.93 -17.97
C PHE A 273 8.38 36.15 -17.44
N CYS A 274 8.78 35.06 -18.06
CA CYS A 274 9.93 34.20 -17.69
C CYS A 274 9.90 33.82 -16.20
N VAL A 275 8.72 33.57 -15.62
CA VAL A 275 8.62 33.09 -14.25
C VAL A 275 9.16 31.67 -14.17
N PRO A 276 10.20 31.39 -13.34
CA PRO A 276 10.85 30.09 -13.32
C PRO A 276 9.90 28.99 -12.79
N ILE A 277 9.59 28.00 -13.62
CA ILE A 277 8.79 26.85 -13.30
C ILE A 277 9.41 25.61 -13.95
N GLN A 278 9.36 24.51 -13.24
CA GLN A 278 9.75 23.21 -13.75
C GLN A 278 8.52 22.43 -14.21
N ARG A 279 8.56 21.85 -15.39
CA ARG A 279 7.55 20.95 -15.91
C ARG A 279 8.02 19.51 -15.71
N ILE A 280 7.28 18.73 -14.93
CA ILE A 280 7.62 17.36 -14.55
C ILE A 280 6.59 16.43 -15.20
N ARG A 281 7.05 15.44 -15.98
CA ARG A 281 6.17 14.38 -16.50
C ARG A 281 6.19 13.21 -15.55
N SER A 282 5.00 12.76 -15.13
CA SER A 282 4.79 11.60 -14.27
C SER A 282 3.75 10.68 -14.92
N GLY A 283 4.21 9.71 -15.72
CA GLY A 283 3.34 8.92 -16.56
C GLY A 283 2.66 9.79 -17.63
N ASP A 284 1.33 9.74 -17.68
CA ASP A 284 0.53 10.57 -18.60
C ASP A 284 0.26 11.99 -18.04
N ASP A 285 0.53 12.22 -16.75
CA ASP A 285 0.25 13.47 -16.06
C ASP A 285 1.40 14.48 -16.23
N VAL A 286 1.03 15.74 -16.29
CA VAL A 286 1.95 16.88 -16.31
C VAL A 286 1.79 17.64 -14.98
N LEU A 287 2.87 17.68 -14.20
CA LEU A 287 2.96 18.45 -12.98
C LEU A 287 3.85 19.66 -13.17
N TYR A 288 3.54 20.73 -12.46
CA TYR A 288 4.31 21.96 -12.43
C TYR A 288 4.85 22.22 -11.03
N ALA A 289 6.06 22.73 -10.93
CA ALA A 289 6.65 23.15 -9.66
C ALA A 289 7.30 24.53 -9.84
N TRP A 290 6.89 25.50 -9.04
CA TRP A 290 7.57 26.78 -9.02
C TRP A 290 8.98 26.63 -8.47
N HIS A 291 9.87 27.48 -8.98
CA HIS A 291 11.22 27.57 -8.42
C HIS A 291 11.17 27.77 -6.90
N PRO A 292 11.99 27.08 -6.10
CA PRO A 292 11.89 27.11 -4.63
C PRO A 292 11.90 28.51 -4.04
N LEU A 293 12.72 29.44 -4.60
CA LEU A 293 12.77 30.82 -4.13
C LEU A 293 11.49 31.61 -4.46
N VAL A 294 10.87 31.38 -5.64
CA VAL A 294 9.58 32.00 -5.98
C VAL A 294 8.51 31.55 -5.01
N ARG A 295 8.43 30.24 -4.79
CA ARG A 295 7.47 29.65 -3.85
C ARG A 295 7.65 30.20 -2.43
N ALA A 296 8.86 30.22 -1.92
CA ALA A 296 9.16 30.72 -0.60
C ALA A 296 8.82 32.22 -0.45
N HIS A 297 9.12 33.02 -1.46
CA HIS A 297 8.79 34.44 -1.49
C HIS A 297 7.28 34.67 -1.47
N MET A 298 6.52 33.94 -2.32
CA MET A 298 5.06 34.06 -2.39
C MET A 298 4.38 33.64 -1.09
N ARG A 299 4.80 32.53 -0.50
CA ARG A 299 4.31 32.09 0.81
C ARG A 299 4.60 33.11 1.93
N SER A 300 5.79 33.68 1.93
CA SER A 300 6.16 34.71 2.89
C SER A 300 5.33 35.97 2.71
N ARG A 301 5.16 36.40 1.47
CA ARG A 301 4.33 37.56 1.11
C ARG A 301 2.88 37.35 1.54
N LEU A 302 2.25 36.24 1.19
CA LEU A 302 0.88 35.91 1.60
C LEU A 302 0.75 35.86 3.13
N ARG A 303 1.73 35.27 3.84
CA ARG A 303 1.71 35.24 5.30
C ARG A 303 1.75 36.64 5.92
N ALA A 304 2.44 37.58 5.28
CA ALA A 304 2.54 38.95 5.75
C ALA A 304 1.35 39.83 5.35
N THR A 305 0.79 39.64 4.15
CA THR A 305 -0.24 40.53 3.60
C THR A 305 -1.66 40.03 3.78
N ASP A 306 -1.89 38.71 3.65
CA ASP A 306 -3.21 38.08 3.78
C ASP A 306 -3.11 36.65 4.36
N PRO A 307 -2.86 36.50 5.67
CA PRO A 307 -2.77 35.19 6.31
C PRO A 307 -4.08 34.40 6.24
N HIS A 308 -5.22 35.08 6.14
CA HIS A 308 -6.51 34.40 5.98
C HIS A 308 -6.67 33.76 4.59
N ARG A 309 -6.19 34.42 3.53
CA ARG A 309 -6.15 33.82 2.20
C ARG A 309 -5.20 32.63 2.17
N LEU A 310 -4.02 32.75 2.79
CA LEU A 310 -3.07 31.65 2.90
C LEU A 310 -3.71 30.43 3.57
N ALA A 311 -4.43 30.63 4.69
CA ALA A 311 -5.12 29.55 5.39
C ALA A 311 -6.18 28.88 4.50
N ARG A 312 -7.01 29.66 3.81
CA ARG A 312 -8.02 29.13 2.86
C ARG A 312 -7.39 28.34 1.71
N LEU A 313 -6.25 28.80 1.17
CA LEU A 313 -5.52 28.09 0.11
C LEU A 313 -4.97 26.74 0.62
N HIS A 314 -4.44 26.70 1.83
CA HIS A 314 -4.01 25.46 2.45
C HIS A 314 -5.20 24.52 2.73
N GLU A 315 -6.34 25.05 3.17
CA GLU A 315 -7.55 24.25 3.37
C GLU A 315 -8.05 23.64 2.05
N ALA A 316 -8.12 24.45 0.97
CA ALA A 316 -8.52 23.99 -0.35
C ALA A 316 -7.55 22.91 -0.89
N ALA A 317 -6.23 23.13 -0.76
CA ALA A 317 -5.23 22.13 -1.11
C ALA A 317 -5.38 20.84 -0.30
N GLY A 318 -5.57 20.96 1.03
CA GLY A 318 -5.81 19.81 1.90
C GLY A 318 -7.04 19.01 1.52
N GLY A 319 -8.14 19.69 1.21
CA GLY A 319 -9.36 19.05 0.70
C GLY A 319 -9.15 18.33 -0.63
N TRP A 320 -8.45 18.97 -1.58
CA TRP A 320 -8.13 18.37 -2.86
C TRP A 320 -7.27 17.11 -2.71
N TYR A 321 -6.19 17.17 -1.91
CA TYR A 321 -5.31 16.02 -1.65
C TYR A 321 -6.03 14.87 -0.94
N ALA A 322 -6.97 15.18 -0.05
CA ALA A 322 -7.78 14.18 0.63
C ALA A 322 -8.63 13.38 -0.38
N VAL A 323 -9.32 14.08 -1.30
CA VAL A 323 -10.12 13.45 -2.37
C VAL A 323 -9.24 12.73 -3.40
N ALA A 324 -8.03 13.25 -3.66
CA ALA A 324 -7.06 12.61 -4.57
C ALA A 324 -6.33 11.39 -3.97
N GLY A 325 -6.71 10.93 -2.77
CA GLY A 325 -6.11 9.77 -2.11
C GLY A 325 -4.67 10.00 -1.61
N GLN A 326 -4.30 11.25 -1.31
CA GLN A 326 -3.01 11.63 -0.77
C GLN A 326 -3.12 12.15 0.68
N PRO A 327 -3.44 11.28 1.65
CA PRO A 327 -3.84 11.69 3.00
C PRO A 327 -2.72 12.37 3.79
N ILE A 328 -1.45 12.08 3.47
CA ILE A 328 -0.30 12.72 4.13
C ILE A 328 -0.18 14.17 3.72
N ALA A 329 -0.24 14.46 2.41
CA ALA A 329 -0.24 15.82 1.90
C ALA A 329 -1.47 16.60 2.39
N ALA A 330 -2.64 15.94 2.42
CA ALA A 330 -3.87 16.53 2.92
C ALA A 330 -3.72 17.04 4.35
N ILE A 331 -3.27 16.18 5.27
CA ILE A 331 -3.15 16.57 6.68
C ILE A 331 -2.06 17.62 6.90
N GLU A 332 -0.96 17.61 6.16
CA GLU A 332 0.07 18.65 6.23
C GLU A 332 -0.51 20.03 5.89
N HIS A 333 -1.28 20.11 4.81
CA HIS A 333 -1.92 21.36 4.41
C HIS A 333 -3.01 21.81 5.40
N LEU A 334 -3.84 20.89 5.92
CA LEU A 334 -4.86 21.23 6.92
C LEU A 334 -4.26 21.73 8.24
N LEU A 335 -3.08 21.19 8.62
CA LEU A 335 -2.34 21.68 9.80
C LEU A 335 -1.76 23.08 9.58
N GLU A 336 -1.29 23.38 8.37
CA GLU A 336 -0.83 24.74 8.00
C GLU A 336 -1.99 25.74 7.94
N ALA A 337 -3.17 25.31 7.50
CA ALA A 337 -4.39 26.12 7.54
C ALA A 337 -4.81 26.47 8.99
N GLY A 338 -4.58 25.54 9.92
CA GLY A 338 -4.85 25.75 11.35
C GLY A 338 -6.33 25.66 11.73
N ASP A 339 -7.22 25.27 10.82
CA ASP A 339 -8.64 25.09 11.12
C ASP A 339 -8.88 23.75 11.83
N ALA A 340 -9.27 23.86 13.09
CA ALA A 340 -9.55 22.71 13.94
C ALA A 340 -10.74 21.87 13.42
N LEU A 341 -11.71 22.49 12.77
CA LEU A 341 -12.87 21.78 12.23
C LEU A 341 -12.49 20.98 10.98
N ALA A 342 -11.75 21.59 10.05
CA ALA A 342 -11.26 20.91 8.85
C ALA A 342 -10.36 19.71 9.20
N ILE A 343 -9.51 19.84 10.24
CA ILE A 343 -8.71 18.70 10.73
C ILE A 343 -9.60 17.58 11.29
N VAL A 344 -10.64 17.91 12.03
CA VAL A 344 -11.56 16.92 12.60
C VAL A 344 -12.40 16.27 11.50
N ASP A 345 -12.86 17.05 10.52
CA ASP A 345 -13.58 16.52 9.36
C ASP A 345 -12.69 15.56 8.55
N PHE A 346 -11.40 15.88 8.35
CA PHE A 346 -10.45 14.97 7.74
C PHE A 346 -10.31 13.64 8.53
N VAL A 347 -10.19 13.73 9.87
CA VAL A 347 -10.03 12.55 10.74
C VAL A 347 -11.17 11.54 10.53
N TYR A 348 -12.42 12.01 10.43
CA TYR A 348 -13.57 11.13 10.26
C TYR A 348 -13.89 10.79 8.80
N SER A 349 -13.56 11.67 7.85
CA SER A 349 -13.89 11.45 6.43
C SER A 349 -12.84 10.68 5.64
N HIS A 350 -11.55 10.82 6.01
CA HIS A 350 -10.44 10.23 5.27
C HIS A 350 -9.41 9.53 6.17
N GLY A 351 -9.36 9.89 7.46
CA GLY A 351 -8.37 9.35 8.39
C GLY A 351 -8.56 7.86 8.66
N ILE A 352 -9.80 7.38 8.68
CA ILE A 352 -10.13 5.97 8.93
C ILE A 352 -9.61 5.10 7.78
N GLY A 353 -9.96 5.46 6.54
CA GLY A 353 -9.47 4.77 5.34
C GLY A 353 -7.95 4.80 5.25
N ALA A 354 -7.36 5.97 5.46
CA ALA A 354 -5.91 6.15 5.41
C ALA A 354 -5.15 5.32 6.46
N VAL A 355 -5.68 5.17 7.68
CA VAL A 355 -5.11 4.28 8.70
C VAL A 355 -5.21 2.83 8.27
N CYS A 356 -6.37 2.41 7.76
CA CYS A 356 -6.56 1.07 7.23
C CYS A 356 -5.58 0.77 6.07
N ASP A 357 -5.30 1.74 5.20
CA ASP A 357 -4.36 1.61 4.08
C ASP A 357 -2.87 1.68 4.50
N GLY A 358 -2.59 1.84 5.79
CA GLY A 358 -1.24 1.77 6.36
C GLY A 358 -0.55 3.11 6.56
N HIS A 359 -1.24 4.23 6.38
CA HIS A 359 -0.71 5.58 6.59
C HIS A 359 -0.81 6.08 8.04
N GLY A 360 -1.23 5.20 8.98
CA GLY A 360 -1.51 5.56 10.37
C GLY A 360 -0.36 6.24 11.08
N ASP A 361 0.87 5.65 11.04
CA ASP A 361 2.04 6.26 11.69
C ASP A 361 2.32 7.67 11.17
N ALA A 362 2.33 7.82 9.85
CA ALA A 362 2.67 9.09 9.22
C ALA A 362 1.66 10.20 9.55
N ILE A 363 0.36 9.87 9.60
CA ILE A 363 -0.71 10.81 9.95
C ILE A 363 -0.64 11.17 11.44
N LEU A 364 -0.49 10.15 12.30
CA LEU A 364 -0.45 10.36 13.76
C LEU A 364 0.79 11.10 14.23
N GLU A 365 1.93 10.94 13.54
CA GLU A 365 3.14 11.72 13.79
C GLU A 365 2.93 13.19 13.44
N ARG A 366 2.31 13.51 12.29
CA ARG A 366 2.04 14.89 11.87
C ARG A 366 1.02 15.57 12.75
N LEU A 367 -0.02 14.87 13.16
CA LEU A 367 -0.98 15.40 14.15
C LEU A 367 -0.27 15.76 15.47
N GLY A 368 0.75 14.99 15.85
CA GLY A 368 1.64 15.28 16.98
C GLY A 368 0.94 15.52 18.31
N PRO A 369 1.65 16.05 19.32
CA PRO A 369 1.08 16.24 20.65
C PRO A 369 0.01 17.35 20.72
N ARG A 370 -0.01 18.32 19.79
CA ARG A 370 -1.00 19.40 19.77
C ARG A 370 -2.43 18.90 19.54
N HIS A 371 -2.60 17.79 18.84
CA HIS A 371 -3.90 17.21 18.50
C HIS A 371 -4.12 15.84 19.17
N GLY A 372 -3.10 15.29 19.84
CA GLY A 372 -3.13 13.96 20.46
C GLY A 372 -4.19 13.77 21.55
N ASP A 373 -4.65 14.85 22.15
CA ASP A 373 -5.67 14.83 23.21
C ASP A 373 -7.11 14.91 22.70
N LYS A 374 -7.32 15.12 21.39
CA LYS A 374 -8.65 15.14 20.81
C LYS A 374 -9.19 13.71 20.65
N GLN A 375 -10.47 13.52 20.92
CA GLN A 375 -11.14 12.20 20.89
C GLN A 375 -10.93 11.46 19.58
N GLY A 376 -11.16 12.10 18.43
CA GLY A 376 -11.00 11.47 17.12
C GLY A 376 -9.59 10.96 16.84
N VAL A 377 -8.56 11.70 17.25
CA VAL A 377 -7.16 11.28 17.09
C VAL A 377 -6.82 10.06 17.97
N ARG A 378 -7.38 9.99 19.20
CA ARG A 378 -7.22 8.82 20.08
C ARG A 378 -7.92 7.61 19.51
N LEU A 379 -9.11 7.77 18.92
CA LEU A 379 -9.82 6.70 18.22
C LEU A 379 -9.03 6.22 16.99
N LEU A 380 -8.44 7.12 16.20
CA LEU A 380 -7.53 6.72 15.12
C LEU A 380 -6.30 5.96 15.62
N ARG A 381 -5.71 6.35 16.75
CA ARG A 381 -4.62 5.57 17.37
C ARG A 381 -5.05 4.17 17.80
N ALA A 382 -6.27 4.05 18.31
CA ALA A 382 -6.81 2.74 18.66
C ALA A 382 -7.03 1.88 17.41
N LEU A 383 -7.54 2.46 16.32
CA LEU A 383 -7.69 1.77 15.04
C LEU A 383 -6.34 1.36 14.47
N ASP A 384 -5.35 2.24 14.44
CA ASP A 384 -3.99 1.95 13.97
C ASP A 384 -3.33 0.81 14.77
N ALA A 385 -3.55 0.78 16.09
CA ALA A 385 -3.10 -0.32 16.93
C ALA A 385 -3.78 -1.66 16.58
N LEU A 386 -5.08 -1.64 16.20
CA LEU A 386 -5.77 -2.86 15.73
C LEU A 386 -5.23 -3.32 14.37
N GLU A 387 -5.01 -2.40 13.42
CA GLU A 387 -4.44 -2.73 12.12
C GLU A 387 -3.02 -3.35 12.23
N LYS A 388 -2.29 -3.00 13.29
CA LYS A 388 -0.98 -3.56 13.64
C LYS A 388 -1.05 -4.80 14.54
N ASN A 389 -2.27 -5.27 14.85
CA ASN A 389 -2.51 -6.42 15.72
C ASN A 389 -2.03 -6.25 17.18
N TYR A 390 -2.23 -5.03 17.74
CA TYR A 390 -1.96 -4.69 19.13
C TYR A 390 -3.27 -4.42 19.91
N PRO A 391 -4.12 -5.43 20.18
CA PRO A 391 -5.44 -5.22 20.77
C PRO A 391 -5.40 -4.60 22.18
N ASP A 392 -4.38 -4.88 22.97
CA ASP A 392 -4.23 -4.29 24.31
C ASP A 392 -3.91 -2.79 24.25
N ALA A 393 -3.05 -2.39 23.31
CA ALA A 393 -2.76 -0.97 23.07
C ALA A 393 -4.00 -0.25 22.52
N ALA A 394 -4.73 -0.89 21.60
CA ALA A 394 -5.98 -0.36 21.06
C ALA A 394 -7.01 -0.11 22.19
N ARG A 395 -7.16 -1.06 23.11
CA ARG A 395 -8.05 -0.92 24.25
C ARG A 395 -7.64 0.22 25.18
N ALA A 396 -6.35 0.38 25.42
CA ALA A 396 -5.83 1.48 26.23
C ALA A 396 -6.11 2.85 25.60
N TYR A 397 -5.84 3.00 24.29
CA TYR A 397 -6.15 4.25 23.55
C TYR A 397 -7.65 4.52 23.50
N PHE A 398 -8.47 3.50 23.26
CA PHE A 398 -9.91 3.61 23.27
C PHE A 398 -10.45 4.06 24.62
N GLY A 399 -9.99 3.46 25.74
CA GLY A 399 -10.37 3.87 27.09
C GLY A 399 -10.04 5.34 27.37
N THR A 400 -8.87 5.82 26.92
CA THR A 400 -8.50 7.24 27.05
C THR A 400 -9.33 8.17 26.17
N ALA A 401 -9.81 7.70 25.01
CA ALA A 401 -10.67 8.47 24.12
C ALA A 401 -12.06 8.71 24.75
N LEU A 402 -12.62 7.71 25.43
CA LEU A 402 -13.90 7.82 26.13
C LEU A 402 -13.83 8.63 27.44
N ALA A 403 -12.68 8.65 28.10
CA ALA A 403 -12.49 9.39 29.35
C ALA A 403 -12.21 10.91 29.14
N ALA A 404 -12.14 11.38 27.91
CA ALA A 404 -11.82 12.76 27.60
C ALA A 404 -13.03 13.69 27.85
N ASP A 405 -12.89 14.65 28.75
CA ASP A 405 -13.91 15.68 29.06
C ASP A 405 -14.08 16.71 27.93
N ALA A 406 -13.37 16.59 26.83
CA ALA A 406 -13.41 17.54 25.73
C ALA A 406 -14.69 17.35 24.89
N VAL A 407 -15.45 18.41 24.73
CA VAL A 407 -16.61 18.44 23.80
C VAL A 407 -16.08 18.18 22.38
N ALA A 408 -16.53 17.07 21.78
CA ALA A 408 -16.19 16.76 20.41
C ALA A 408 -16.76 17.80 19.46
N LEU A 409 -15.97 18.24 18.47
CA LEU A 409 -16.44 19.19 17.44
C LEU A 409 -17.48 18.56 16.50
N ARG A 410 -17.43 17.21 16.37
CA ARG A 410 -18.37 16.39 15.63
C ARG A 410 -18.83 15.21 16.48
N PRO A 411 -19.67 15.42 17.50
CA PRO A 411 -20.02 14.37 18.46
C PRO A 411 -20.69 13.15 17.78
N GLU A 412 -21.57 13.36 16.80
CA GLU A 412 -22.25 12.29 16.10
C GLU A 412 -21.26 11.35 15.35
N LEU A 413 -20.22 11.91 14.70
CA LEU A 413 -19.20 11.12 14.00
C LEU A 413 -18.29 10.41 15.00
N ALA A 414 -17.95 11.10 16.12
CA ALA A 414 -17.13 10.52 17.18
C ALA A 414 -17.83 9.32 17.83
N ASP A 415 -19.11 9.44 18.14
CA ASP A 415 -19.91 8.38 18.76
C ASP A 415 -20.08 7.18 17.81
N ALA A 416 -20.36 7.45 16.52
CA ALA A 416 -20.44 6.39 15.50
C ALA A 416 -19.13 5.63 15.36
N PHE A 417 -18.01 6.33 15.30
CA PHE A 417 -16.69 5.71 15.20
C PHE A 417 -16.33 4.95 16.48
N ALA A 418 -16.57 5.53 17.65
CA ALA A 418 -16.30 4.88 18.93
C ALA A 418 -17.12 3.59 19.11
N ALA A 419 -18.41 3.61 18.75
CA ALA A 419 -19.26 2.43 18.82
C ALA A 419 -18.77 1.31 17.88
N ALA A 420 -18.42 1.65 16.65
CA ALA A 420 -17.89 0.70 15.69
C ALA A 420 -16.54 0.10 16.14
N LEU A 421 -15.64 0.95 16.65
CA LEU A 421 -14.33 0.52 17.16
C LEU A 421 -14.46 -0.38 18.40
N ALA A 422 -15.42 -0.11 19.29
CA ALA A 422 -15.70 -0.97 20.44
C ALA A 422 -16.09 -2.40 20.01
N VAL A 423 -16.89 -2.51 18.95
CA VAL A 423 -17.26 -3.81 18.36
C VAL A 423 -16.01 -4.53 17.83
N GLU A 424 -15.15 -3.85 17.09
CA GLU A 424 -13.96 -4.47 16.54
C GLU A 424 -12.97 -4.92 17.61
N ILE A 425 -12.75 -4.10 18.64
CA ILE A 425 -11.94 -4.47 19.81
C ILE A 425 -12.50 -5.72 20.50
N ALA A 426 -13.82 -5.80 20.70
CA ALA A 426 -14.45 -6.98 21.31
C ALA A 426 -14.28 -8.23 20.44
N VAL A 427 -14.48 -8.10 19.12
CA VAL A 427 -14.29 -9.19 18.15
C VAL A 427 -12.87 -9.74 18.17
N ILE A 428 -11.86 -8.85 18.09
CA ILE A 428 -10.44 -9.26 18.03
C ILE A 428 -9.97 -9.80 19.39
N SER A 429 -10.47 -9.24 20.51
CA SER A 429 -10.08 -9.66 21.85
C SER A 429 -10.85 -10.89 22.36
N GLY A 430 -11.82 -11.42 21.59
CA GLY A 430 -12.68 -12.54 22.03
C GLY A 430 -13.56 -12.22 23.24
N GLN A 431 -13.80 -10.93 23.51
CA GLN A 431 -14.60 -10.51 24.65
C GLN A 431 -16.10 -10.50 24.31
N PRO A 432 -16.98 -10.58 25.32
CA PRO A 432 -18.40 -10.36 25.10
C PRO A 432 -18.62 -9.01 24.41
N MET A 433 -19.56 -8.97 23.49
CA MET A 433 -19.94 -7.72 22.82
C MET A 433 -20.26 -6.64 23.86
N PRO A 434 -19.79 -5.39 23.70
CA PRO A 434 -20.02 -4.34 24.68
C PRO A 434 -21.51 -4.09 24.88
N ILE A 435 -21.87 -3.74 26.11
CA ILE A 435 -23.23 -3.33 26.48
C ILE A 435 -23.57 -2.12 25.62
N GLY A 436 -24.56 -2.24 24.75
CA GLY A 436 -24.91 -1.22 23.75
C GLY A 436 -24.78 -1.67 22.28
N THR A 437 -24.64 -2.99 22.04
CA THR A 437 -24.68 -3.53 20.67
C THR A 437 -25.97 -3.19 19.91
N ASP A 438 -27.05 -2.89 20.62
CA ASP A 438 -28.25 -2.32 20.01
C ASP A 438 -27.96 -0.93 19.39
N ALA A 439 -27.15 -0.10 20.04
CA ALA A 439 -26.67 1.14 19.44
C ALA A 439 -25.84 0.91 18.17
N ALA A 440 -24.99 -0.12 18.14
CA ALA A 440 -24.25 -0.48 16.92
C ALA A 440 -25.17 -1.03 15.81
N ARG A 441 -26.29 -1.69 16.16
CA ARG A 441 -27.33 -2.10 15.20
C ARG A 441 -28.13 -0.92 14.67
N ASP A 442 -28.42 0.06 15.53
CA ASP A 442 -29.20 1.24 15.22
C ASP A 442 -28.40 2.34 14.50
N LEU A 443 -27.06 2.25 14.52
CA LEU A 443 -26.20 3.13 13.74
C LEU A 443 -26.57 3.03 12.26
N GLN A 444 -27.11 4.10 11.69
CA GLN A 444 -27.38 4.16 10.26
C GLN A 444 -26.14 4.68 9.53
N PRO A 445 -25.74 4.08 8.39
CA PRO A 445 -24.81 4.72 7.48
C PRO A 445 -25.47 5.99 6.94
N GLY A 446 -24.70 7.00 6.60
CA GLY A 446 -25.20 8.30 6.15
C GLY A 446 -24.63 9.44 6.99
N THR A 447 -23.43 9.20 7.52
CA THR A 447 -22.65 10.21 8.27
C THR A 447 -22.14 11.32 7.35
N GLY A 448 -22.20 11.11 6.02
CA GLY A 448 -21.56 11.96 5.01
C GLY A 448 -20.11 11.61 4.73
N SER A 449 -19.56 10.64 5.45
CA SER A 449 -18.19 10.11 5.24
C SER A 449 -18.26 8.69 4.72
N ILE A 450 -17.74 8.45 3.52
CA ILE A 450 -17.70 7.12 2.90
C ILE A 450 -16.89 6.13 3.75
N ASP A 451 -15.73 6.57 4.28
CA ASP A 451 -14.85 5.74 5.10
C ASP A 451 -15.52 5.32 6.41
N LEU A 452 -16.10 6.28 7.12
CA LEU A 452 -16.80 6.01 8.37
C LEU A 452 -18.04 5.14 8.14
N ASP A 453 -18.81 5.40 7.10
CA ASP A 453 -19.99 4.60 6.73
C ASP A 453 -19.59 3.16 6.36
N CYS A 454 -18.48 2.98 5.62
CA CYS A 454 -17.91 1.68 5.34
C CYS A 454 -17.52 0.95 6.63
N TYR A 455 -16.75 1.62 7.49
CA TYR A 455 -16.25 1.05 8.74
C TYR A 455 -17.40 0.66 9.69
N VAL A 456 -18.36 1.57 9.92
CA VAL A 456 -19.55 1.33 10.74
C VAL A 456 -20.37 0.16 10.19
N THR A 457 -20.65 0.15 8.88
CA THR A 457 -21.43 -0.92 8.24
C THR A 457 -20.75 -2.27 8.36
N THR A 458 -19.41 -2.30 8.25
CA THR A 458 -18.62 -3.52 8.43
C THR A 458 -18.71 -4.07 9.86
N GLN A 459 -18.71 -3.20 10.87
CA GLN A 459 -18.84 -3.63 12.27
C GLN A 459 -20.29 -4.01 12.64
N ARG A 460 -21.29 -3.36 12.05
CA ARG A 460 -22.70 -3.81 12.15
C ARG A 460 -22.89 -5.22 11.59
N ALA A 461 -22.26 -5.49 10.46
CA ALA A 461 -22.27 -6.83 9.87
C ALA A 461 -21.64 -7.88 10.83
N ALA A 462 -20.56 -7.50 11.53
CA ALA A 462 -19.98 -8.37 12.55
C ALA A 462 -20.97 -8.63 13.70
N VAL A 463 -21.66 -7.62 14.22
CA VAL A 463 -22.72 -7.80 15.23
C VAL A 463 -23.79 -8.78 14.76
N CYS A 464 -24.30 -8.61 13.52
CA CYS A 464 -25.28 -9.54 12.93
C CYS A 464 -24.74 -10.96 12.85
N MET A 465 -23.47 -11.13 12.46
CA MET A 465 -22.82 -12.45 12.40
C MET A 465 -22.78 -13.14 13.77
N PHE A 466 -22.38 -12.41 14.83
CA PHE A 466 -22.30 -12.95 16.20
C PHE A 466 -23.64 -13.18 16.87
N THR A 467 -24.69 -12.47 16.43
CA THR A 467 -26.05 -12.68 16.93
C THR A 467 -26.87 -13.68 16.10
N GLY A 468 -26.25 -14.32 15.09
CA GLY A 468 -26.86 -15.34 14.25
C GLY A 468 -27.67 -14.82 13.06
N ASP A 469 -27.76 -13.51 12.85
CA ASP A 469 -28.40 -12.92 11.64
C ASP A 469 -27.39 -12.93 10.47
N LEU A 470 -27.14 -14.12 9.92
CA LEU A 470 -26.16 -14.30 8.83
C LEU A 470 -26.64 -13.69 7.51
N ILE A 471 -27.95 -13.56 7.30
CA ILE A 471 -28.52 -12.91 6.11
C ILE A 471 -28.32 -11.40 6.19
N GLY A 472 -28.64 -10.80 7.33
CA GLY A 472 -28.36 -9.39 7.60
C GLY A 472 -26.88 -9.05 7.51
N SER A 473 -26.02 -9.90 8.05
CA SER A 473 -24.57 -9.76 7.96
C SER A 473 -24.09 -9.74 6.50
N GLU A 474 -24.50 -10.69 5.67
CA GLU A 474 -24.12 -10.75 4.25
C GLU A 474 -24.60 -9.51 3.48
N ARG A 475 -25.82 -9.03 3.73
CA ARG A 475 -26.35 -7.81 3.11
C ARG A 475 -25.51 -6.59 3.47
N LEU A 476 -25.21 -6.41 4.75
CA LEU A 476 -24.41 -5.28 5.24
C LEU A 476 -22.97 -5.35 4.72
N LEU A 477 -22.36 -6.53 4.62
CA LEU A 477 -21.02 -6.67 4.04
C LEU A 477 -20.98 -6.30 2.56
N ARG A 478 -22.02 -6.62 1.79
CA ARG A 478 -22.09 -6.17 0.38
C ARG A 478 -22.26 -4.66 0.28
N GLN A 479 -23.02 -4.03 1.20
CA GLN A 479 -23.12 -2.59 1.26
C GLN A 479 -21.78 -1.94 1.66
N ALA A 480 -21.09 -2.47 2.65
CA ALA A 480 -19.78 -2.00 3.06
C ALA A 480 -18.74 -2.15 1.94
N LEU A 481 -18.79 -3.26 1.18
CA LEU A 481 -17.93 -3.46 0.02
C LEU A 481 -18.14 -2.37 -1.03
N ALA A 482 -19.38 -2.01 -1.34
CA ALA A 482 -19.67 -0.92 -2.28
C ALA A 482 -19.13 0.44 -1.77
N PHE A 483 -19.17 0.73 -0.48
CA PHE A 483 -18.54 1.92 0.10
C PHE A 483 -17.01 1.85 -0.02
N ALA A 484 -16.40 0.69 0.26
CA ALA A 484 -14.96 0.51 0.17
C ALA A 484 -14.43 0.67 -1.27
N GLU A 485 -15.17 0.16 -2.25
CA GLU A 485 -14.86 0.32 -3.68
C GLU A 485 -15.00 1.78 -4.12
N LEU A 486 -16.05 2.48 -3.67
CA LEU A 486 -16.27 3.89 -3.97
C LEU A 486 -15.19 4.79 -3.35
N GLY A 487 -14.76 4.48 -2.13
CA GLY A 487 -13.66 5.17 -1.44
C GLY A 487 -12.26 4.80 -1.96
N ALA A 488 -12.17 3.82 -2.88
CA ALA A 488 -10.90 3.29 -3.40
C ALA A 488 -9.93 2.82 -2.29
N HIS A 489 -10.47 2.16 -1.24
CA HIS A 489 -9.70 1.63 -0.12
C HIS A 489 -9.46 0.12 -0.23
N PRO A 490 -8.35 -0.34 -0.81
CA PRO A 490 -8.08 -1.76 -1.03
C PRO A 490 -8.13 -2.58 0.26
N ARG A 491 -7.71 -1.99 1.38
CA ARG A 491 -7.72 -2.66 2.68
C ARG A 491 -9.13 -2.99 3.19
N LEU A 492 -10.05 -2.03 3.05
CA LEU A 492 -11.44 -2.23 3.46
C LEU A 492 -12.18 -3.19 2.50
N VAL A 493 -11.85 -3.15 1.21
CA VAL A 493 -12.35 -4.12 0.23
C VAL A 493 -11.95 -5.55 0.63
N LEU A 494 -10.66 -5.79 0.89
CA LEU A 494 -10.17 -7.09 1.32
C LEU A 494 -10.88 -7.59 2.60
N ARG A 495 -11.08 -6.71 3.57
CA ARG A 495 -11.80 -7.03 4.82
C ARG A 495 -13.24 -7.47 4.56
N CYS A 496 -13.96 -6.75 3.70
CA CYS A 496 -15.34 -7.12 3.33
C CYS A 496 -15.39 -8.47 2.62
N LEU A 497 -14.49 -8.71 1.67
CA LEU A 497 -14.39 -9.98 0.94
C LEU A 497 -14.08 -11.15 1.88
N ALA A 498 -13.14 -10.98 2.80
CA ALA A 498 -12.79 -11.99 3.78
C ALA A 498 -13.97 -12.33 4.69
N ARG A 499 -14.64 -11.32 5.24
CA ARG A 499 -15.82 -11.53 6.09
C ARG A 499 -16.99 -12.17 5.34
N LEU A 500 -17.21 -11.87 4.05
CA LEU A 500 -18.19 -12.55 3.21
C LEU A 500 -17.89 -14.05 3.04
N SER A 501 -16.60 -14.42 2.96
CA SER A 501 -16.18 -15.82 2.98
C SER A 501 -16.52 -16.49 4.31
N ILE A 502 -16.18 -15.84 5.44
CA ILE A 502 -16.45 -16.36 6.80
C ILE A 502 -17.96 -16.58 7.02
N VAL A 503 -18.81 -15.63 6.62
CA VAL A 503 -20.27 -15.77 6.73
C VAL A 503 -20.78 -16.98 5.97
N ALA A 504 -20.25 -17.25 4.77
CA ALA A 504 -20.62 -18.45 4.01
C ALA A 504 -20.20 -19.73 4.75
N GLY A 505 -19.00 -19.74 5.32
CA GLY A 505 -18.51 -20.86 6.15
C GLY A 505 -19.38 -21.15 7.37
N ILE A 506 -19.76 -20.10 8.12
CA ILE A 506 -20.64 -20.25 9.30
C ILE A 506 -22.01 -20.80 8.90
N ARG A 507 -22.53 -20.44 7.70
CA ARG A 507 -23.77 -21.00 7.16
C ARG A 507 -23.64 -22.46 6.72
N GLY A 508 -22.44 -23.02 6.72
CA GLY A 508 -22.17 -24.37 6.22
C GLY A 508 -22.04 -24.48 4.70
N ASP A 509 -22.03 -23.38 3.97
CA ASP A 509 -21.78 -23.34 2.52
C ASP A 509 -20.27 -23.26 2.25
N LEU A 510 -19.61 -24.43 2.34
CA LEU A 510 -18.17 -24.55 2.17
C LEU A 510 -17.71 -24.20 0.76
N VAL A 511 -18.53 -24.47 -0.24
CA VAL A 511 -18.21 -24.16 -1.66
C VAL A 511 -18.13 -22.66 -1.86
N THR A 512 -19.16 -21.91 -1.45
CA THR A 512 -19.17 -20.47 -1.54
C THR A 512 -18.08 -19.84 -0.67
N MET A 513 -17.81 -20.38 0.52
CA MET A 513 -16.72 -19.95 1.40
C MET A 513 -15.39 -19.98 0.65
N THR A 514 -15.07 -21.11 0.02
CA THR A 514 -13.79 -21.29 -0.66
C THR A 514 -13.65 -20.38 -1.88
N ILE A 515 -14.69 -20.28 -2.70
CA ILE A 515 -14.70 -19.39 -3.88
C ILE A 515 -14.43 -17.95 -3.48
N ARG A 516 -15.10 -17.47 -2.42
CA ARG A 516 -14.92 -16.11 -1.89
C ARG A 516 -13.54 -15.92 -1.26
N ALA A 517 -13.03 -16.90 -0.54
CA ALA A 517 -11.69 -16.85 0.06
C ALA A 517 -10.59 -16.78 -1.01
N GLU A 518 -10.69 -17.60 -2.05
CA GLU A 518 -9.74 -17.56 -3.18
C GLU A 518 -9.83 -16.25 -3.96
N HIS A 519 -11.02 -15.68 -4.12
CA HIS A 519 -11.19 -14.35 -4.70
C HIS A 519 -10.51 -13.27 -3.85
N ALA A 520 -10.74 -13.27 -2.54
CA ALA A 520 -10.10 -12.34 -1.61
C ALA A 520 -8.57 -12.48 -1.60
N LEU A 521 -8.05 -13.71 -1.68
CA LEU A 521 -6.60 -13.95 -1.77
C LEU A 521 -5.99 -13.41 -3.07
N ARG A 522 -6.65 -13.60 -4.21
CA ARG A 522 -6.22 -12.99 -5.49
C ARG A 522 -6.19 -11.49 -5.37
N TYR A 523 -7.26 -10.89 -4.85
CA TYR A 523 -7.31 -9.45 -4.59
C TYR A 523 -6.16 -8.99 -3.71
N ALA A 524 -5.83 -9.73 -2.64
CA ALA A 524 -4.71 -9.42 -1.74
C ALA A 524 -3.36 -9.48 -2.46
N VAL A 525 -3.16 -10.43 -3.39
CA VAL A 525 -1.95 -10.51 -4.25
C VAL A 525 -1.85 -9.29 -5.14
N ASP A 526 -2.92 -8.97 -5.87
CA ASP A 526 -2.96 -7.89 -6.86
C ASP A 526 -2.71 -6.50 -6.23
N HIS A 527 -3.07 -6.34 -4.94
CA HIS A 527 -2.92 -5.09 -4.20
C HIS A 527 -1.81 -5.11 -3.13
N GLY A 528 -0.95 -6.14 -3.12
CA GLY A 528 0.19 -6.22 -2.18
C GLY A 528 -0.21 -6.34 -0.71
N GLN A 529 -1.37 -6.98 -0.39
CA GLN A 529 -1.94 -7.05 0.96
C GLN A 529 -1.94 -8.46 1.58
N LEU A 530 -1.04 -9.32 1.13
CA LEU A 530 -0.93 -10.67 1.68
C LEU A 530 -0.51 -10.70 3.16
N ASP A 531 0.14 -9.66 3.66
CA ASP A 531 0.59 -9.53 5.06
C ASP A 531 -0.55 -9.20 6.04
N ARG A 532 -1.77 -9.00 5.54
CA ARG A 532 -2.92 -8.57 6.33
C ARG A 532 -3.67 -9.75 6.96
N ILE A 533 -4.23 -9.52 8.16
CA ILE A 533 -4.98 -10.54 8.92
C ILE A 533 -6.11 -11.16 8.10
N ASP A 534 -6.78 -10.38 7.26
CA ASP A 534 -7.89 -10.85 6.43
C ASP A 534 -7.43 -11.84 5.35
N ALA A 535 -6.23 -11.68 4.79
CA ALA A 535 -5.62 -12.65 3.88
C ALA A 535 -5.31 -13.98 4.60
N PHE A 536 -4.81 -13.92 5.84
CA PHE A 536 -4.59 -15.12 6.66
C PHE A 536 -5.90 -15.83 7.00
N GLN A 537 -6.97 -15.10 7.27
CA GLN A 537 -8.30 -15.70 7.49
C GLN A 537 -8.82 -16.41 6.23
N CYS A 538 -8.64 -15.80 5.06
CA CYS A 538 -8.99 -16.43 3.79
C CYS A 538 -8.12 -17.67 3.50
N ALA A 539 -6.82 -17.60 3.80
CA ALA A 539 -5.93 -18.75 3.67
C ALA A 539 -6.35 -19.90 4.61
N ALA A 540 -6.77 -19.57 5.84
CA ALA A 540 -7.32 -20.56 6.77
C ALA A 540 -8.57 -21.24 6.22
N ALA A 541 -9.49 -20.48 5.59
CA ALA A 541 -10.69 -21.02 4.97
C ALA A 541 -10.35 -21.96 3.80
N VAL A 542 -9.41 -21.60 2.94
CA VAL A 542 -8.93 -22.46 1.84
C VAL A 542 -8.25 -23.72 2.38
N CYS A 543 -7.41 -23.62 3.41
CA CYS A 543 -6.78 -24.78 4.05
C CYS A 543 -7.81 -25.74 4.66
N MET A 544 -8.84 -25.18 5.31
CA MET A 544 -9.91 -25.99 5.88
C MET A 544 -10.73 -26.71 4.81
N ASP A 545 -11.04 -26.05 3.70
CA ASP A 545 -11.69 -26.71 2.57
C ASP A 545 -10.85 -27.89 2.03
N LYS A 546 -9.54 -27.65 1.80
CA LYS A 546 -8.63 -28.71 1.36
C LYS A 546 -8.51 -29.85 2.37
N HIS A 547 -8.46 -29.50 3.66
CA HIS A 547 -8.50 -30.53 4.73
C HIS A 547 -9.79 -31.33 4.70
N VAL A 548 -10.94 -30.68 4.59
CA VAL A 548 -12.26 -31.33 4.59
C VAL A 548 -12.42 -32.22 3.36
N ARG A 549 -11.91 -31.83 2.20
CA ARG A 549 -11.93 -32.63 0.95
C ARG A 549 -10.84 -33.69 0.87
N SER A 550 -9.92 -33.71 1.82
CA SER A 550 -8.70 -34.54 1.77
C SER A 550 -7.88 -34.29 0.49
N GLU A 551 -7.75 -33.02 0.08
CA GLU A 551 -7.00 -32.54 -1.07
C GLU A 551 -5.73 -31.81 -0.61
N GLN A 552 -4.77 -31.70 -1.54
CA GLN A 552 -3.58 -30.87 -1.35
C GLN A 552 -3.77 -29.51 -2.00
N LEU A 553 -3.03 -28.50 -1.49
CA LEU A 553 -2.96 -27.19 -2.14
C LEU A 553 -2.19 -27.27 -3.46
N PRO A 554 -2.63 -26.57 -4.51
CA PRO A 554 -1.83 -26.39 -5.71
C PRO A 554 -0.49 -25.70 -5.41
N ASP A 555 0.59 -26.08 -6.09
CA ASP A 555 1.94 -25.54 -5.86
C ASP A 555 2.03 -24.02 -6.04
N ASN A 556 1.18 -23.44 -6.89
CA ASN A 556 1.11 -22.00 -7.15
C ASN A 556 0.15 -21.24 -6.22
N SER A 557 -0.38 -21.88 -5.18
CA SER A 557 -1.32 -21.23 -4.27
C SER A 557 -0.63 -20.13 -3.45
N PRO A 558 -1.22 -18.92 -3.34
CA PRO A 558 -0.75 -17.85 -2.46
C PRO A 558 -0.65 -18.29 -1.00
N VAL A 559 -1.39 -19.30 -0.61
CA VAL A 559 -1.38 -19.87 0.76
C VAL A 559 0.01 -20.39 1.15
N HIS A 560 0.79 -20.93 0.21
CA HIS A 560 2.17 -21.38 0.49
C HIS A 560 3.07 -20.22 0.93
N ALA A 561 2.93 -19.05 0.31
CA ALA A 561 3.69 -17.87 0.70
C ALA A 561 3.33 -17.43 2.13
N LEU A 562 2.04 -17.52 2.50
CA LEU A 562 1.56 -17.19 3.85
C LEU A 562 1.99 -18.22 4.90
N ALA A 563 1.99 -19.51 4.54
CA ALA A 563 2.42 -20.58 5.44
C ALA A 563 3.93 -20.60 5.69
N SER A 564 4.72 -20.23 4.68
CA SER A 564 6.21 -20.26 4.73
C SER A 564 6.82 -18.90 5.10
N GLY A 565 6.05 -17.82 4.97
CA GLY A 565 6.50 -16.47 5.24
C GLY A 565 6.69 -16.19 6.73
N PRO A 566 7.38 -15.09 7.08
CA PRO A 566 7.47 -14.63 8.46
C PRO A 566 6.12 -14.07 8.91
N GLY A 567 5.12 -14.91 9.03
CA GLY A 567 3.77 -14.59 9.52
C GLY A 567 3.76 -14.14 10.99
N ARG A 568 4.82 -13.42 11.40
CA ARG A 568 5.03 -12.95 12.76
C ARG A 568 5.42 -11.49 12.70
N HIS A 569 4.55 -10.61 13.17
CA HIS A 569 4.95 -9.25 13.44
C HIS A 569 6.00 -9.24 14.57
N GLN A 570 7.13 -8.62 14.31
CA GLN A 570 8.10 -8.32 15.36
C GLN A 570 7.53 -7.20 16.21
N ARG A 571 7.24 -7.50 17.47
CA ARG A 571 6.80 -6.48 18.43
C ARG A 571 7.95 -5.50 18.73
N PRO A 572 7.65 -4.27 19.18
CA PRO A 572 8.69 -3.32 19.61
C PRO A 572 9.61 -3.86 20.71
N ASP A 573 9.15 -4.86 21.48
CA ASP A 573 9.91 -5.57 22.52
C ASP A 573 10.78 -6.72 21.97
N GLY A 574 10.84 -6.89 20.64
CA GLY A 574 11.59 -7.96 19.98
C GLY A 574 10.89 -9.31 19.97
N THR A 575 9.71 -9.46 20.58
CA THR A 575 8.93 -10.68 20.54
C THR A 575 8.14 -10.78 19.24
N THR A 576 7.90 -12.01 18.77
CA THR A 576 7.09 -12.25 17.57
C THR A 576 5.69 -12.66 17.96
N ALA A 577 4.67 -11.91 17.51
CA ALA A 577 3.26 -12.29 17.67
C ALA A 577 2.72 -12.82 16.32
N PRO A 578 1.89 -13.88 16.35
CA PRO A 578 1.22 -14.33 15.14
C PRO A 578 0.23 -13.27 14.64
N ILE A 579 0.23 -13.04 13.34
CA ILE A 579 -0.65 -12.05 12.67
C ILE A 579 -2.12 -12.48 12.71
N SER A 580 -2.38 -13.79 12.71
CA SER A 580 -3.73 -14.31 12.73
C SER A 580 -4.14 -14.67 14.15
N GLY A 581 -5.38 -14.44 14.55
CA GLY A 581 -5.94 -14.82 15.86
C GLY A 581 -5.84 -16.32 16.24
N GLY A 582 -4.93 -17.04 15.63
CA GLY A 582 -4.65 -18.48 15.85
C GLY A 582 -5.31 -19.41 14.82
N HIS A 583 -6.36 -18.98 14.12
CA HIS A 583 -7.08 -19.82 13.15
C HIS A 583 -6.21 -20.27 11.99
N ALA A 584 -5.41 -19.36 11.40
CA ALA A 584 -4.52 -19.69 10.29
C ALA A 584 -3.37 -20.62 10.74
N GLU A 585 -2.85 -20.44 11.95
CA GLU A 585 -1.83 -21.34 12.50
C GLU A 585 -2.34 -22.78 12.60
N VAL A 586 -3.57 -22.95 13.11
CA VAL A 586 -4.19 -24.29 13.18
C VAL A 586 -4.44 -24.83 11.78
N ALA A 587 -5.01 -24.02 10.87
CA ALA A 587 -5.28 -24.44 9.49
C ALA A 587 -4.01 -24.88 8.75
N PHE A 588 -2.91 -24.15 8.89
CA PHE A 588 -1.62 -24.50 8.28
C PHE A 588 -1.03 -25.77 8.90
N ALA A 589 -1.10 -25.90 10.25
CA ALA A 589 -0.63 -27.11 10.92
C ALA A 589 -1.44 -28.36 10.51
N LEU A 590 -2.77 -28.22 10.35
CA LEU A 590 -3.64 -29.30 9.85
C LEU A 590 -3.32 -29.68 8.42
N LEU A 591 -3.06 -28.69 7.56
CA LEU A 591 -2.69 -28.94 6.17
C LEU A 591 -1.35 -29.66 6.06
N GLU A 592 -0.35 -29.23 6.82
CA GLU A 592 0.97 -29.84 6.85
C GLU A 592 0.92 -31.27 7.37
N ALA A 593 0.17 -31.52 8.44
CA ALA A 593 -0.04 -32.86 8.98
C ALA A 593 -0.68 -33.83 7.95
N ARG A 594 -1.42 -33.31 6.97
CA ARG A 594 -2.04 -34.11 5.90
C ARG A 594 -1.12 -34.39 4.70
N ARG A 595 0.07 -33.78 4.63
CA ARG A 595 1.06 -34.14 3.58
C ARG A 595 1.53 -35.58 3.70
N ASN A 596 1.53 -36.08 4.91
CA ASN A 596 1.86 -37.47 5.19
C ASN A 596 0.59 -38.32 5.38
N PRO A 597 0.51 -39.53 4.85
CA PRO A 597 -0.62 -40.44 5.06
C PRO A 597 -0.88 -40.74 6.55
N ILE A 598 0.13 -40.60 7.37
CA ILE A 598 0.08 -40.70 8.83
C ILE A 598 0.82 -39.50 9.40
N PRO A 599 0.15 -38.65 10.19
CA PRO A 599 0.80 -37.53 10.88
C PRO A 599 1.94 -38.03 11.74
N THR A 600 3.07 -37.34 11.72
CA THR A 600 4.18 -37.59 12.65
C THR A 600 3.85 -37.08 14.05
N VAL A 601 4.66 -37.45 15.02
CA VAL A 601 4.53 -36.91 16.39
C VAL A 601 4.77 -35.40 16.38
N ASP A 602 5.72 -34.93 15.58
CA ASP A 602 6.02 -33.50 15.46
C ASP A 602 4.84 -32.71 14.83
N ASP A 603 4.18 -33.27 13.81
CA ASP A 603 2.97 -32.71 13.21
C ASP A 603 1.84 -32.58 14.23
N ALA A 604 1.62 -33.65 15.00
CA ALA A 604 0.62 -33.65 16.08
C ALA A 604 0.93 -32.64 17.17
N ASP A 605 2.18 -32.54 17.59
CA ASP A 605 2.60 -31.57 18.59
C ASP A 605 2.50 -30.12 18.05
N ALA A 606 2.71 -29.91 16.74
CA ALA A 606 2.48 -28.62 16.10
C ALA A 606 0.99 -28.24 16.10
N VAL A 607 0.11 -29.17 15.73
CA VAL A 607 -1.35 -28.97 15.77
C VAL A 607 -1.82 -28.71 17.23
N GLY A 608 -1.33 -29.48 18.20
CA GLY A 608 -1.66 -29.27 19.61
C GLY A 608 -1.23 -27.90 20.12
N ARG A 609 -0.02 -27.45 19.80
CA ARG A 609 0.45 -26.10 20.18
C ARG A 609 -0.37 -24.99 19.50
N ALA A 610 -0.72 -25.14 18.22
CA ALA A 610 -1.53 -24.16 17.50
C ALA A 610 -2.93 -24.07 18.11
N MET A 611 -3.57 -25.20 18.42
CA MET A 611 -4.88 -25.24 19.11
C MET A 611 -4.83 -24.63 20.51
N ALA A 612 -3.81 -24.95 21.31
CA ALA A 612 -3.64 -24.34 22.62
C ALA A 612 -3.48 -22.82 22.52
N GLY A 613 -2.70 -22.36 21.54
CA GLY A 613 -2.56 -20.93 21.22
C GLY A 613 -3.87 -20.27 20.81
N LEU A 614 -4.69 -20.92 20.00
CA LEU A 614 -6.02 -20.43 19.61
C LEU A 614 -6.94 -20.31 20.84
N LEU A 615 -7.01 -21.37 21.67
CA LEU A 615 -7.87 -21.43 22.85
C LEU A 615 -7.49 -20.43 23.94
N THR A 616 -6.22 -20.08 24.09
CA THR A 616 -5.73 -19.15 25.12
C THR A 616 -5.91 -17.68 24.76
N ARG A 617 -6.07 -17.34 23.48
CA ARG A 617 -6.15 -15.96 22.99
C ARG A 617 -7.57 -15.38 22.91
N GLY A 618 -8.55 -15.97 23.57
CA GLY A 618 -9.93 -15.49 23.54
C GLY A 618 -10.65 -15.90 22.26
N ALA A 619 -10.52 -17.17 21.90
CA ALA A 619 -11.14 -17.74 20.72
C ALA A 619 -12.67 -17.54 20.72
N GLN A 620 -13.19 -17.06 19.58
CA GLN A 620 -14.63 -16.95 19.37
C GLN A 620 -15.22 -18.34 19.14
N ALA A 621 -16.16 -18.75 19.95
CA ALA A 621 -16.70 -20.11 19.96
C ALA A 621 -17.15 -20.59 18.58
N GLY A 622 -17.88 -19.76 17.81
CA GLY A 622 -18.45 -20.14 16.52
C GLY A 622 -17.43 -20.52 15.44
N LEU A 623 -16.32 -19.80 15.33
CA LEU A 623 -15.30 -20.02 14.29
C LEU A 623 -14.23 -21.02 14.77
N SER A 624 -13.86 -20.94 16.05
CA SER A 624 -12.76 -21.73 16.60
C SER A 624 -13.13 -23.20 16.79
N ASN A 625 -14.39 -23.47 17.04
CA ASN A 625 -14.90 -24.83 17.20
C ASN A 625 -14.73 -25.67 15.92
N THR A 626 -14.83 -25.08 14.74
CA THR A 626 -14.67 -25.80 13.47
C THR A 626 -13.31 -26.48 13.32
N PHE A 627 -12.30 -26.01 14.05
CA PHE A 627 -10.95 -26.59 14.04
C PHE A 627 -10.75 -27.71 15.07
N LEU A 628 -11.64 -27.83 16.07
CA LEU A 628 -11.45 -28.75 17.17
C LEU A 628 -11.43 -30.22 16.74
N THR A 629 -12.48 -30.65 16.03
CA THR A 629 -12.57 -32.07 15.64
C THR A 629 -11.53 -32.47 14.59
N PRO A 630 -11.13 -31.61 13.58
CA PRO A 630 -9.99 -31.88 12.73
C PRO A 630 -8.66 -32.01 13.48
N ALA A 631 -8.41 -31.13 14.46
CA ALA A 631 -7.20 -31.21 15.27
C ALA A 631 -7.16 -32.50 16.09
N VAL A 632 -8.25 -32.84 16.77
CA VAL A 632 -8.39 -34.10 17.55
C VAL A 632 -8.16 -35.32 16.65
N ALA A 633 -8.65 -35.33 15.40
CA ALA A 633 -8.41 -36.41 14.45
C ALA A 633 -6.92 -36.63 14.21
N VAL A 634 -6.18 -35.54 13.90
CA VAL A 634 -4.73 -35.59 13.69
C VAL A 634 -3.97 -36.09 14.92
N LEU A 635 -4.35 -35.60 16.11
CA LEU A 635 -3.75 -36.04 17.40
C LEU A 635 -3.96 -37.52 17.65
N LEU A 636 -5.18 -38.02 17.42
CA LEU A 636 -5.53 -39.43 17.62
C LEU A 636 -4.84 -40.33 16.57
N ASP A 637 -4.75 -39.91 15.31
CA ASP A 637 -4.05 -40.65 14.26
C ASP A 637 -2.53 -40.77 14.55
N ALA A 638 -1.94 -39.75 15.18
CA ALA A 638 -0.57 -39.79 15.67
C ALA A 638 -0.38 -40.54 17.01
N GLY A 639 -1.45 -41.08 17.59
CA GLY A 639 -1.39 -41.79 18.90
C GLY A 639 -1.27 -40.87 20.12
N ARG A 640 -1.48 -39.55 19.96
CA ARG A 640 -1.35 -38.55 21.04
C ARG A 640 -2.65 -38.36 21.82
N VAL A 641 -3.21 -39.44 22.34
CA VAL A 641 -4.51 -39.43 23.03
C VAL A 641 -4.51 -38.51 24.25
N ALA A 642 -3.44 -38.46 25.03
CA ALA A 642 -3.34 -37.56 26.18
C ALA A 642 -3.40 -36.09 25.79
N LEU A 643 -2.70 -35.69 24.73
CA LEU A 643 -2.71 -34.31 24.19
C LEU A 643 -4.08 -33.98 23.60
N ALA A 644 -4.74 -34.95 22.92
CA ALA A 644 -6.11 -34.78 22.44
C ALA A 644 -7.08 -34.50 23.60
N THR A 645 -6.96 -35.25 24.70
CA THR A 645 -7.77 -35.03 25.92
C THR A 645 -7.55 -33.66 26.53
N GLU A 646 -6.29 -33.22 26.65
CA GLU A 646 -5.94 -31.89 27.16
C GLU A 646 -6.53 -30.76 26.30
N VAL A 647 -6.45 -30.88 24.96
CA VAL A 647 -7.03 -29.91 24.02
C VAL A 647 -8.55 -29.83 24.17
N VAL A 648 -9.25 -30.99 24.27
CA VAL A 648 -10.71 -31.01 24.42
C VAL A 648 -11.15 -30.50 25.80
N ASP A 649 -10.44 -30.84 26.88
CA ASP A 649 -10.65 -30.28 28.20
C ASP A 649 -10.50 -28.75 28.21
N THR A 650 -9.52 -28.25 27.52
CA THR A 650 -9.29 -26.80 27.41
C THR A 650 -10.41 -26.14 26.59
N ALA A 651 -10.79 -26.74 25.45
CA ALA A 651 -11.91 -26.25 24.64
C ALA A 651 -13.22 -26.25 25.45
N HIS A 652 -13.48 -27.29 26.24
CA HIS A 652 -14.64 -27.35 27.11
C HIS A 652 -14.66 -26.23 28.18
N ARG A 653 -13.50 -25.91 28.75
CA ARG A 653 -13.39 -24.80 29.73
C ARG A 653 -13.62 -23.43 29.07
N VAL A 654 -13.14 -23.23 27.83
CA VAL A 654 -13.25 -21.95 27.12
C VAL A 654 -14.61 -21.74 26.48
N PHE A 655 -15.18 -22.78 25.85
CA PHE A 655 -16.41 -22.67 25.05
C PHE A 655 -17.64 -23.22 25.75
N GLY A 656 -17.45 -23.87 26.91
CA GLY A 656 -18.51 -24.63 27.58
C GLY A 656 -18.84 -25.93 26.85
N GLU A 657 -19.94 -26.52 27.24
CA GLU A 657 -20.46 -27.73 26.62
C GLU A 657 -21.18 -27.37 25.29
N ASN A 658 -20.60 -27.75 24.16
CA ASN A 658 -21.19 -27.57 22.86
C ASN A 658 -21.08 -28.84 21.99
N LEU A 659 -21.64 -28.81 20.78
CA LEU A 659 -21.74 -30.01 19.95
C LEU A 659 -20.34 -30.46 19.44
N ASP A 660 -19.43 -29.55 19.12
CA ASP A 660 -18.07 -29.88 18.68
C ASP A 660 -17.27 -30.57 19.79
N VAL A 661 -17.37 -30.08 21.03
CA VAL A 661 -16.71 -30.65 22.19
C VAL A 661 -17.27 -32.07 22.45
N ARG A 662 -18.57 -32.28 22.31
CA ARG A 662 -19.18 -33.62 22.45
C ARG A 662 -18.70 -34.60 21.39
N VAL A 663 -18.62 -34.16 20.11
CA VAL A 663 -18.07 -35.00 19.03
C VAL A 663 -16.60 -35.33 19.30
N ALA A 664 -15.82 -34.37 19.77
CA ALA A 664 -14.42 -34.57 20.10
C ALA A 664 -14.26 -35.60 21.24
N TRP A 665 -15.11 -35.55 22.28
CA TRP A 665 -15.14 -36.57 23.34
C TRP A 665 -15.53 -37.95 22.81
N ALA A 666 -16.48 -38.02 21.89
CA ALA A 666 -16.84 -39.29 21.26
C ALA A 666 -15.67 -39.89 20.47
N MET A 667 -14.89 -39.06 19.76
CA MET A 667 -13.66 -39.49 19.05
C MET A 667 -12.66 -40.11 20.01
N ILE A 668 -12.42 -39.46 21.16
CA ILE A 668 -11.48 -39.95 22.19
C ILE A 668 -12.03 -41.30 22.77
N GLY A 669 -13.32 -41.38 23.09
CA GLY A 669 -13.95 -42.59 23.57
C GLY A 669 -13.75 -43.78 22.60
N ILE A 670 -13.99 -43.55 21.32
CA ILE A 670 -13.75 -44.56 20.26
C ILE A 670 -12.29 -45.01 20.20
N ALA A 671 -11.35 -44.06 20.31
CA ALA A 671 -9.93 -44.35 20.29
C ALA A 671 -9.45 -45.14 21.49
N GLN A 672 -10.08 -44.94 22.65
CA GLN A 672 -9.83 -45.66 23.89
C GLN A 672 -10.60 -47.00 23.99
N GLY A 673 -11.51 -47.26 23.06
CA GLY A 673 -12.36 -48.46 23.09
C GLY A 673 -13.57 -48.36 24.01
N ASP A 674 -13.92 -47.18 24.52
CA ASP A 674 -15.07 -46.91 25.36
C ASP A 674 -16.30 -46.51 24.49
N ALA A 675 -16.97 -47.55 23.94
CA ALA A 675 -18.16 -47.37 23.13
C ALA A 675 -19.33 -46.74 23.91
N ALA A 676 -19.46 -47.02 25.20
CA ALA A 676 -20.53 -46.46 26.02
C ALA A 676 -20.37 -44.95 26.22
N SER A 677 -19.15 -44.48 26.43
CA SER A 677 -18.86 -43.06 26.47
C SER A 677 -19.13 -42.37 25.13
N ALA A 678 -18.68 -42.96 24.02
CA ALA A 678 -18.93 -42.44 22.67
C ALA A 678 -20.43 -42.30 22.37
N HIS A 679 -21.24 -43.32 22.70
CA HIS A 679 -22.70 -43.28 22.55
C HIS A 679 -23.33 -42.09 23.27
N ARG A 680 -23.04 -41.94 24.57
CA ARG A 680 -23.63 -40.84 25.36
C ARG A 680 -23.38 -39.46 24.78
N HIS A 681 -22.21 -39.26 24.20
CA HIS A 681 -21.87 -38.00 23.57
C HIS A 681 -22.54 -37.82 22.22
N LEU A 682 -22.62 -38.89 21.40
CA LEU A 682 -23.20 -38.87 20.06
C LEU A 682 -24.70 -38.75 20.05
N ASP A 683 -25.43 -39.42 20.94
CA ASP A 683 -26.89 -39.41 20.95
C ASP A 683 -27.44 -37.98 21.03
N SER A 684 -26.93 -37.19 21.96
CA SER A 684 -27.33 -35.78 22.11
C SER A 684 -26.94 -34.88 20.91
N VAL A 685 -25.90 -35.25 20.20
CA VAL A 685 -25.45 -34.52 18.99
C VAL A 685 -26.34 -34.86 17.79
N LEU A 686 -26.68 -36.14 17.65
CA LEU A 686 -27.51 -36.65 16.56
C LEU A 686 -28.98 -36.21 16.68
N ASP A 687 -29.48 -36.06 17.88
CA ASP A 687 -30.81 -35.48 18.15
C ASP A 687 -30.90 -34.02 17.71
N ALA A 688 -29.78 -33.27 17.72
CA ALA A 688 -29.66 -31.89 17.24
C ALA A 688 -29.15 -31.76 15.81
N SER A 689 -29.13 -32.84 15.04
CA SER A 689 -28.46 -32.96 13.73
C SER A 689 -28.92 -31.97 12.66
N GLU A 690 -30.13 -31.42 12.74
CA GLU A 690 -30.66 -30.41 11.82
C GLU A 690 -29.94 -29.05 11.93
N PHE A 691 -29.25 -28.80 13.04
CA PHE A 691 -28.56 -27.53 13.33
C PHE A 691 -27.04 -27.65 13.23
N LEU A 692 -26.52 -28.82 12.81
CA LEU A 692 -25.09 -29.04 12.71
C LEU A 692 -24.49 -28.43 11.48
N HIS A 693 -23.32 -27.85 11.64
CA HIS A 693 -22.45 -27.53 10.50
C HIS A 693 -22.17 -28.84 9.71
N PRO A 694 -22.27 -28.85 8.36
CA PRO A 694 -22.19 -30.07 7.57
C PRO A 694 -21.00 -30.98 7.88
N ALA A 695 -19.81 -30.41 8.05
CA ALA A 695 -18.61 -31.19 8.37
C ALA A 695 -18.69 -31.89 9.73
N LEU A 696 -19.27 -31.23 10.73
CA LEU A 696 -19.51 -31.84 12.06
C LEU A 696 -20.57 -32.93 11.99
N GLY A 697 -21.66 -32.68 11.25
CA GLY A 697 -22.72 -33.64 11.02
C GLY A 697 -22.23 -34.95 10.35
N VAL A 698 -21.45 -34.81 9.27
CA VAL A 698 -20.83 -35.97 8.61
C VAL A 698 -19.94 -36.75 9.57
N ARG A 699 -19.13 -36.05 10.36
CA ARG A 699 -18.25 -36.68 11.36
C ARG A 699 -19.07 -37.41 12.44
N ALA A 700 -20.11 -36.81 12.99
CA ALA A 700 -20.95 -37.42 14.03
C ALA A 700 -21.63 -38.70 13.52
N TRP A 701 -22.20 -38.66 12.31
CA TRP A 701 -22.83 -39.84 11.70
C TRP A 701 -21.81 -40.94 11.37
N MET A 702 -20.62 -40.60 10.92
CA MET A 702 -19.55 -41.59 10.67
C MET A 702 -19.07 -42.25 11.97
N LEU A 703 -18.90 -41.49 13.06
CA LEU A 703 -18.56 -42.05 14.37
C LEU A 703 -19.66 -42.97 14.93
N SER A 704 -20.92 -42.57 14.74
CA SER A 704 -22.06 -43.44 15.10
C SER A 704 -22.05 -44.72 14.30
N ALA A 705 -21.74 -44.66 13.00
CA ALA A 705 -21.62 -45.85 12.17
C ALA A 705 -20.50 -46.80 12.66
N VAL A 706 -19.32 -46.23 13.02
CA VAL A 706 -18.19 -47.00 13.57
C VAL A 706 -18.57 -47.70 14.89
N VAL A 707 -19.24 -47.00 15.79
CA VAL A 707 -19.69 -47.59 17.07
C VAL A 707 -20.67 -48.70 16.80
N ALA A 708 -21.69 -48.49 15.95
CA ALA A 708 -22.68 -49.50 15.63
C ALA A 708 -22.06 -50.73 14.93
N HIS A 709 -21.07 -50.55 14.06
CA HIS A 709 -20.33 -51.60 13.39
C HIS A 709 -19.55 -52.45 14.39
N ARG A 710 -18.80 -51.84 15.30
CA ARG A 710 -18.02 -52.53 16.34
C ARG A 710 -18.92 -53.32 17.32
N GLU A 711 -20.18 -52.89 17.50
CA GLU A 711 -21.20 -53.56 18.31
C GLU A 711 -22.02 -54.60 17.49
N ASN A 712 -21.64 -54.87 16.22
CA ASN A 712 -22.34 -55.77 15.33
C ASN A 712 -23.79 -55.36 15.00
N ARG A 713 -24.14 -54.07 15.12
CA ARG A 713 -25.45 -53.52 14.73
C ARG A 713 -25.45 -53.04 13.27
N SER A 714 -25.36 -53.99 12.34
CA SER A 714 -25.15 -53.72 10.89
C SER A 714 -26.22 -52.81 10.30
N GLY A 715 -27.51 -52.94 10.72
CA GLY A 715 -28.60 -52.09 10.20
C GLY A 715 -28.46 -50.61 10.63
N ASP A 716 -28.03 -50.37 11.86
CA ASP A 716 -27.80 -49.01 12.37
C ASP A 716 -26.55 -48.37 11.70
N ALA A 717 -25.50 -49.18 11.58
CA ALA A 717 -24.30 -48.78 10.88
C ALA A 717 -24.57 -48.33 9.43
N ALA A 718 -25.33 -49.13 8.67
CA ALA A 718 -25.68 -48.80 7.29
C ALA A 718 -26.56 -47.54 7.16
N ARG A 719 -27.50 -47.30 8.13
CA ARG A 719 -28.29 -46.07 8.15
C ARG A 719 -27.43 -44.84 8.44
N ALA A 720 -26.54 -44.96 9.40
CA ALA A 720 -25.66 -43.84 9.79
C ALA A 720 -24.68 -43.45 8.66
N VAL A 721 -24.08 -44.44 7.97
CA VAL A 721 -23.21 -44.16 6.83
C VAL A 721 -23.97 -43.49 5.68
N ARG A 722 -25.18 -43.96 5.39
CA ARG A 722 -26.01 -43.33 4.34
C ARG A 722 -26.29 -41.86 4.64
N ARG A 723 -26.64 -41.58 5.90
CA ARG A 723 -26.89 -40.21 6.34
C ARG A 723 -25.61 -39.34 6.26
N ALA A 724 -24.46 -39.92 6.60
CA ALA A 724 -23.18 -39.22 6.43
C ALA A 724 -22.89 -38.89 4.95
N LEU A 725 -23.16 -39.82 4.03
CA LEU A 725 -22.98 -39.59 2.58
C LEU A 725 -23.92 -38.50 2.05
N GLU A 726 -25.21 -38.53 2.44
CA GLU A 726 -26.20 -37.54 2.04
C GLU A 726 -25.80 -36.11 2.44
N LEU A 727 -25.19 -35.97 3.62
CA LEU A 727 -24.68 -34.66 4.11
C LEU A 727 -23.33 -34.27 3.50
N ALA A 728 -22.50 -35.24 3.15
CA ALA A 728 -21.15 -35.01 2.67
C ALA A 728 -21.11 -34.57 1.19
N GLU A 729 -21.95 -35.18 0.37
CA GLU A 729 -21.95 -35.03 -1.10
C GLU A 729 -22.09 -33.57 -1.56
N PRO A 730 -23.07 -32.75 -1.07
CA PRO A 730 -23.25 -31.37 -1.55
C PRO A 730 -22.02 -30.47 -1.32
N ASN A 731 -21.24 -30.77 -0.29
CA ASN A 731 -20.06 -29.98 0.10
C ASN A 731 -18.73 -30.67 -0.19
N GLY A 732 -18.73 -31.86 -0.73
CA GLY A 732 -17.54 -32.65 -1.03
C GLY A 732 -16.76 -33.06 0.23
N ILE A 733 -17.42 -33.36 1.34
CA ILE A 733 -16.78 -33.64 2.64
C ILE A 733 -16.26 -35.07 2.67
N VAL A 734 -14.95 -35.25 2.69
CA VAL A 734 -14.27 -36.56 2.60
C VAL A 734 -13.53 -36.92 3.90
N SER A 735 -12.96 -35.92 4.60
CA SER A 735 -12.03 -36.18 5.71
C SER A 735 -12.61 -37.07 6.83
N PRO A 736 -13.90 -37.01 7.24
CA PRO A 736 -14.42 -37.90 8.29
C PRO A 736 -14.40 -39.38 7.91
N PHE A 737 -14.53 -39.71 6.63
CA PHE A 737 -14.39 -41.08 6.12
C PHE A 737 -12.93 -41.55 6.18
N VAL A 738 -12.00 -40.69 5.77
CA VAL A 738 -10.56 -40.97 5.80
C VAL A 738 -10.03 -41.10 7.23
N ASP A 739 -10.51 -40.29 8.15
CA ASP A 739 -10.17 -40.37 9.59
C ASP A 739 -10.62 -41.68 10.21
N CYS A 740 -11.69 -42.29 9.70
CA CYS A 740 -12.21 -43.60 10.12
C CYS A 740 -11.79 -44.76 9.19
N ALA A 741 -10.73 -44.60 8.40
CA ALA A 741 -10.38 -45.50 7.29
C ALA A 741 -10.41 -47.00 7.63
N GLY A 742 -10.05 -47.40 8.87
CA GLY A 742 -10.05 -48.80 9.30
C GLY A 742 -11.42 -49.45 9.25
N ASP A 743 -12.46 -48.74 9.72
CA ASP A 743 -13.84 -49.22 9.76
C ASP A 743 -14.62 -48.77 8.51
N ALA A 744 -14.25 -47.62 7.91
CA ALA A 744 -15.00 -46.99 6.82
C ALA A 744 -14.98 -47.81 5.53
N ALA A 745 -13.90 -48.51 5.21
CA ALA A 745 -13.84 -49.36 4.03
C ALA A 745 -14.87 -50.51 4.05
N GLU A 746 -15.04 -51.20 5.21
CA GLU A 746 -16.01 -52.25 5.39
C GLU A 746 -17.45 -51.71 5.42
N LEU A 747 -17.63 -50.55 6.09
CA LEU A 747 -18.91 -49.87 6.16
C LEU A 747 -19.42 -49.42 4.80
N LEU A 748 -18.57 -48.81 3.99
CA LEU A 748 -18.94 -48.35 2.64
C LEU A 748 -19.18 -49.51 1.67
N ALA A 749 -18.47 -50.64 1.82
CA ALA A 749 -18.69 -51.84 1.02
C ALA A 749 -20.05 -52.52 1.28
N SER A 750 -20.65 -52.25 2.48
CA SER A 750 -21.95 -52.79 2.86
C SER A 750 -23.15 -52.02 2.30
N ILE A 751 -22.93 -50.87 1.66
CA ILE A 751 -24.00 -49.99 1.14
C ILE A 751 -24.44 -50.46 -0.24
N PRO A 752 -25.72 -50.71 -0.48
CA PRO A 752 -26.22 -51.04 -1.84
C PRO A 752 -26.05 -49.80 -2.75
N PRO A 753 -25.79 -50.03 -4.06
CA PRO A 753 -25.63 -48.94 -4.99
C PRO A 753 -26.88 -48.06 -5.06
N GLY A 754 -26.67 -46.76 -4.77
CA GLY A 754 -27.69 -45.72 -4.75
C GLY A 754 -27.88 -45.05 -6.15
N ALA A 755 -28.46 -43.86 -6.16
CA ALA A 755 -28.61 -43.01 -7.33
C ALA A 755 -27.23 -42.64 -7.96
N ASP A 756 -27.18 -42.35 -9.26
CA ASP A 756 -25.93 -42.20 -10.04
C ASP A 756 -24.97 -41.11 -9.45
N HIS A 757 -25.48 -40.01 -8.95
CA HIS A 757 -24.66 -38.93 -8.37
C HIS A 757 -24.02 -39.36 -7.04
N THR A 758 -24.79 -40.01 -6.16
CA THR A 758 -24.24 -40.54 -4.89
C THR A 758 -23.18 -41.61 -5.16
N ARG A 759 -23.28 -42.31 -6.26
CA ARG A 759 -22.31 -43.31 -6.68
C ARG A 759 -20.96 -42.68 -7.03
N ALA A 760 -20.98 -41.60 -7.83
CA ALA A 760 -19.75 -40.86 -8.18
C ALA A 760 -19.02 -40.33 -6.96
N PHE A 761 -19.75 -39.79 -5.96
CA PHE A 761 -19.17 -39.35 -4.71
C PHE A 761 -18.64 -40.52 -3.86
N LEU A 762 -19.37 -41.62 -3.80
CA LEU A 762 -18.91 -42.84 -3.12
C LEU A 762 -17.61 -43.37 -3.72
N ASP A 763 -17.54 -43.45 -5.07
CA ASP A 763 -16.32 -43.86 -5.79
C ASP A 763 -15.14 -42.92 -5.45
N HIS A 764 -15.40 -41.62 -5.36
CA HIS A 764 -14.39 -40.65 -4.97
C HIS A 764 -13.90 -40.87 -3.53
N VAL A 765 -14.80 -41.06 -2.57
CA VAL A 765 -14.46 -41.37 -1.18
C VAL A 765 -13.65 -42.67 -1.11
N GLN A 766 -14.07 -43.72 -1.83
CA GLN A 766 -13.34 -44.98 -1.86
C GLN A 766 -11.93 -44.85 -2.46
N ALA A 767 -11.76 -44.04 -3.51
CA ALA A 767 -10.44 -43.73 -4.06
C ALA A 767 -9.53 -43.07 -3.03
N LYS A 768 -10.05 -42.09 -2.28
CA LYS A 768 -9.30 -41.43 -1.21
C LYS A 768 -8.95 -42.36 -0.03
N LEU A 769 -9.82 -43.31 0.26
CA LEU A 769 -9.53 -44.36 1.25
C LEU A 769 -8.40 -45.29 0.77
N VAL A 770 -8.39 -45.68 -0.51
CA VAL A 770 -7.30 -46.48 -1.09
C VAL A 770 -5.98 -45.74 -1.03
N GLU A 771 -5.94 -44.46 -1.48
CA GLU A 771 -4.75 -43.59 -1.37
C GLU A 771 -4.23 -43.53 0.09
N SER A 772 -5.13 -43.36 1.06
CA SER A 772 -4.77 -43.34 2.48
C SER A 772 -4.28 -44.70 2.99
N HIS A 773 -4.85 -45.80 2.51
CA HIS A 773 -4.42 -47.16 2.88
C HIS A 773 -3.08 -47.55 2.27
N GLU A 774 -2.82 -47.21 1.02
CA GLU A 774 -1.53 -47.47 0.37
C GLU A 774 -0.40 -46.73 1.06
N GLY A 775 -0.62 -45.47 1.44
CA GLY A 775 0.33 -44.70 2.25
C GLY A 775 0.54 -45.24 3.66
N ARG A 776 -0.47 -45.91 4.25
CA ARG A 776 -0.41 -46.53 5.58
C ARG A 776 0.23 -47.92 5.56
N ASN A 777 0.16 -48.61 4.44
CA ASN A 777 0.69 -49.98 4.33
C ASN A 777 2.17 -49.96 3.93
N PRO A 778 3.09 -50.28 4.85
CA PRO A 778 4.52 -50.29 4.54
C PRO A 778 4.93 -51.46 3.66
N GLY A 779 4.02 -52.08 2.94
CA GLY A 779 4.30 -53.21 2.09
C GLY A 779 4.64 -54.49 2.86
N LEU A 780 4.07 -54.66 4.07
CA LEU A 780 4.24 -55.89 4.86
C LEU A 780 3.62 -57.08 4.14
N THR A 781 4.42 -58.10 3.91
CA THR A 781 3.93 -59.38 3.41
C THR A 781 3.04 -60.06 4.44
N ARG A 782 2.24 -61.06 4.02
CA ARG A 782 1.40 -61.84 4.91
C ARG A 782 2.19 -62.44 6.07
N SER A 783 3.39 -62.95 5.80
CA SER A 783 4.29 -63.50 6.84
C SER A 783 4.81 -62.44 7.83
N GLU A 784 5.09 -61.25 7.32
CA GLU A 784 5.54 -60.12 8.15
C GLU A 784 4.42 -59.59 9.04
N LYS A 785 3.15 -59.57 8.54
CA LYS A 785 1.96 -59.21 9.35
C LYS A 785 1.73 -60.24 10.47
N ILE A 786 1.87 -61.53 10.20
CA ILE A 786 1.76 -62.56 11.21
C ILE A 786 2.86 -62.39 12.28
N ILE A 787 4.08 -62.16 11.89
CA ILE A 787 5.20 -61.90 12.82
C ILE A 787 4.92 -60.65 13.64
N LEU A 788 4.44 -59.58 13.04
CA LEU A 788 4.13 -58.35 13.74
C LEU A 788 3.03 -58.55 14.80
N ALA A 789 1.99 -59.31 14.47
CA ALA A 789 0.92 -59.69 15.43
C ALA A 789 1.47 -60.51 16.61
N GLU A 790 2.36 -61.45 16.36
CA GLU A 790 3.02 -62.22 17.41
C GLU A 790 4.00 -61.40 18.25
N LEU A 791 4.66 -60.41 17.65
CA LEU A 791 5.47 -59.45 18.39
C LEU A 791 4.68 -58.72 19.48
N ARG A 792 3.38 -58.46 19.25
CA ARG A 792 2.48 -57.81 20.25
C ARG A 792 2.34 -58.63 21.55
N THR A 793 2.45 -59.97 21.44
CA THR A 793 2.27 -60.88 22.60
C THR A 793 3.39 -60.80 23.66
N GLY A 794 4.45 -60.05 23.42
CA GLY A 794 5.58 -59.95 24.37
C GLY A 794 6.55 -61.15 24.33
N LYS A 795 6.23 -62.20 23.63
CA LYS A 795 7.00 -63.47 23.61
C LYS A 795 8.40 -63.27 22.97
N PRO A 796 9.40 -64.00 23.42
CA PRO A 796 10.73 -64.06 22.79
C PRO A 796 10.62 -64.63 21.35
N LEU A 797 11.46 -64.15 20.42
CA LEU A 797 11.49 -64.59 19.01
C LEU A 797 11.62 -66.11 18.85
N ARG A 798 12.28 -66.78 19.82
CA ARG A 798 12.44 -68.25 19.85
C ARG A 798 11.09 -68.94 20.07
N VAL A 799 10.25 -68.38 20.92
CA VAL A 799 8.91 -68.93 21.22
C VAL A 799 7.95 -68.66 20.00
N ILE A 800 8.06 -67.48 19.40
CA ILE A 800 7.30 -67.13 18.19
C ILE A 800 7.68 -68.11 17.03
N ALA A 801 8.97 -68.40 16.90
CA ALA A 801 9.46 -69.34 15.88
C ALA A 801 8.88 -70.77 16.08
N GLN A 802 8.80 -71.25 17.30
CA GLN A 802 8.21 -72.52 17.66
C GLN A 802 6.70 -72.55 17.35
N GLN A 803 5.97 -71.50 17.73
CA GLN A 803 4.53 -71.40 17.55
C GLN A 803 4.13 -71.33 16.07
N LEU A 804 4.94 -70.66 15.25
CA LEU A 804 4.68 -70.53 13.81
C LEU A 804 5.30 -71.63 12.99
N HIS A 805 5.94 -72.63 13.59
CA HIS A 805 6.70 -73.71 12.90
C HIS A 805 7.72 -73.16 11.91
N LEU A 806 8.41 -72.07 12.24
CA LEU A 806 9.43 -71.41 11.46
C LEU A 806 10.83 -71.54 12.11
N SER A 807 11.86 -71.43 11.31
CA SER A 807 13.19 -71.34 11.88
C SER A 807 13.40 -70.01 12.61
N LEU A 808 14.24 -69.98 13.66
CA LEU A 808 14.54 -68.75 14.40
C LEU A 808 15.16 -67.69 13.46
N ASN A 809 15.97 -68.14 12.48
CA ASN A 809 16.54 -67.24 11.46
C ASN A 809 15.47 -66.62 10.56
N THR A 810 14.47 -67.38 10.14
CA THR A 810 13.35 -66.87 9.34
C THR A 810 12.58 -65.80 10.10
N VAL A 811 12.27 -66.03 11.39
CA VAL A 811 11.58 -65.07 12.24
C VAL A 811 12.43 -63.82 12.46
N ARG A 812 13.75 -63.96 12.67
CA ARG A 812 14.68 -62.81 12.76
C ARG A 812 14.69 -61.97 11.47
N THR A 813 14.74 -62.64 10.32
CA THR A 813 14.72 -61.97 9.03
C THR A 813 13.41 -61.22 8.80
N HIS A 814 12.26 -61.81 9.08
CA HIS A 814 10.99 -61.11 8.99
C HIS A 814 10.88 -59.98 10.01
N THR A 815 11.31 -60.19 11.22
CA THR A 815 11.34 -59.13 12.24
C THR A 815 12.19 -57.94 11.82
N ARG A 816 13.37 -58.21 11.25
CA ARG A 816 14.26 -57.17 10.73
C ARG A 816 13.61 -56.41 9.55
N ASN A 817 12.91 -57.15 8.65
CA ASN A 817 12.19 -56.54 7.52
C ASN A 817 10.98 -55.74 8.03
N VAL A 818 10.26 -56.22 9.04
CA VAL A 818 9.18 -55.48 9.68
C VAL A 818 9.73 -54.16 10.27
N TYR A 819 10.83 -54.22 11.05
CA TYR A 819 11.43 -53.02 11.62
C TYR A 819 11.86 -52.04 10.56
N ARG A 820 12.56 -52.50 9.51
CA ARG A 820 12.95 -51.65 8.37
C ARG A 820 11.76 -50.99 7.64
N LYS A 821 10.69 -51.77 7.42
CA LYS A 821 9.48 -51.30 6.73
C LYS A 821 8.61 -50.36 7.59
N LEU A 822 8.74 -50.49 8.91
CA LEU A 822 8.06 -49.63 9.87
C LEU A 822 8.93 -48.44 10.31
N ASP A 823 10.16 -48.39 9.82
CA ASP A 823 11.16 -47.40 10.23
C ASP A 823 11.37 -47.39 11.76
N ALA A 824 11.57 -48.58 12.31
CA ALA A 824 11.72 -48.80 13.75
C ALA A 824 13.05 -49.49 14.05
N SER A 825 13.69 -49.15 15.16
CA SER A 825 14.95 -49.72 15.64
C SER A 825 14.75 -50.77 16.72
N SER A 826 13.57 -50.76 17.33
CA SER A 826 13.22 -51.63 18.44
C SER A 826 11.83 -52.27 18.30
N ARG A 827 11.57 -53.31 19.10
CA ARG A 827 10.25 -53.95 19.17
C ARG A 827 9.14 -52.97 19.65
N ALA A 828 9.47 -52.14 20.61
CA ALA A 828 8.57 -51.16 21.15
C ALA A 828 8.19 -50.12 20.07
N GLU A 829 9.19 -49.59 19.40
CA GLU A 829 9.01 -48.66 18.29
C GLU A 829 8.22 -49.30 17.13
N ALA A 830 8.50 -50.53 16.77
CA ALA A 830 7.77 -51.22 15.71
C ALA A 830 6.29 -51.46 16.06
N LEU A 831 6.01 -51.79 17.30
CA LEU A 831 4.61 -51.96 17.79
C LEU A 831 3.88 -50.64 17.87
N GLU A 832 4.57 -49.59 18.28
CA GLU A 832 4.02 -48.25 18.29
C GLU A 832 3.77 -47.73 16.86
N ALA A 833 4.72 -47.89 15.97
CA ALA A 833 4.55 -47.54 14.57
C ALA A 833 3.44 -48.35 13.89
N ALA A 834 3.31 -49.65 14.25
CA ALA A 834 2.24 -50.50 13.72
C ALA A 834 0.87 -50.10 14.29
N ALA A 835 0.78 -49.73 15.57
CA ALA A 835 -0.45 -49.21 16.18
C ALA A 835 -0.86 -47.89 15.56
N ARG A 836 0.08 -46.92 15.39
CA ARG A 836 -0.17 -45.66 14.67
C ARG A 836 -0.69 -45.89 13.24
N ARG A 837 -0.15 -46.90 12.55
CA ARG A 837 -0.57 -47.28 11.17
C ARG A 837 -1.79 -48.21 11.14
N ARG A 838 -2.39 -48.51 12.28
CA ARG A 838 -3.55 -49.42 12.42
C ARG A 838 -3.32 -50.78 11.76
N LEU A 839 -2.12 -51.32 11.89
CA LEU A 839 -1.71 -52.59 11.35
C LEU A 839 -1.85 -53.75 12.36
N LEU A 840 -2.22 -53.43 13.60
CA LEU A 840 -2.38 -54.34 14.73
C LEU A 840 -3.76 -54.23 15.31
#